data_ad2f4171b6af250f81508efb0cfea07f
#
_entry.id   ad2f4171b6af250f81508efb0cfea07f
#
_cell.length_a   1.000
_cell.length_b   1.000
_cell.length_c   1.000
_cell.angle_alpha   90.00
_cell.angle_beta   90.00
_cell.angle_gamma   90.00
#
_symmetry.space_group_name_H-M   'P 1'
#
loop_
_entity.id
_entity.type
_entity.pdbx_description
1 polymer ?
#
loop_
_entity_poly.entity_id
_entity_poly.type
_entity_poly.pdbx_seq_one_letter_code
_entity_poly.pdbx_strand_id
1 'polypeptide(L)'
;MAQPVYGTPWQTLNQPVSEDELAGVDRYWRAANYLSVGQIYLRSNPLMKDGFSREDVKHRLVGHWGTTPGLNFLFGHVNRFIRDHNQNTIFLMGPGHGGPAGTAQSLLDGTYRETYPFITDDEEGLQKFFRRFSYPGGIPSHYAPETPGSIHEGGELGYVLSHAYGAVLDNPSLLAVAVVGDGEAETGPLATSWQTNKFMDPLTDGIVLPILHLNGYKIANPTILARISDGERDEFFRGMGYHPYNFVAGFDDEDHASIHRRFAALLEAVFNEICAIKTRAAAGDASRPYYPMIIFRTPKGWTCPPYIDGKKTEGSWRAHQVPLASARDTEAHFQVLRDWMSSYKPETLFTEKGAIRPEVTAFMPKGDLRLGANPNANGGAIRRNLVLPDAKKYEIPVAEKGHGFGATEATRVLGEYTAELINSNRSEFRIFGPDETASNRLQPSFQVTDKQWFGGFNDDFENDEHISPVGNVIEQLSEHQCEGLLEGYTLTGRHGIWSSYESFVHIVDSMINQHAKWLEATVRHIPWRKPISALNLVLSSHVWRQDHNGFSHQDPGFVDIMLNKSFNNDHITNIYFPADANLLLAVGEKCYTSTNCINAIFAGKQPAPTWVTLDEAREELAAGAKEWKWASNAEAGEEDIVLASCGDVPTQELLAALDMLGKLGIKARFVNVVDLLKIQNASENNEALSDEEFTKLFSADKPVLFAFHAYAGSVRRLIWNRPNHDNFNVHGYEEQGSTTTPYDMLRLNNMDRWALAADALRMIDAEKWADQIDEWEKFRTEAFEFAVEKGYDHPAFTDWSWPDASDADQAISATQATAGDNE
;
A
#
# COMPACT_ATOMS: atom_id res chain seq x y z
N MET A 1 16.13 5.43 -21.75
CA MET A 1 15.11 5.59 -22.81
C MET A 1 14.56 6.99 -22.71
N ALA A 2 14.38 7.71 -23.82
CA ALA A 2 13.75 9.04 -23.76
C ALA A 2 12.34 8.88 -23.19
N GLN A 3 11.92 9.81 -22.30
CA GLN A 3 10.52 9.87 -21.86
C GLN A 3 9.64 9.96 -23.10
N PRO A 4 8.47 9.31 -23.13
CA PRO A 4 7.49 9.59 -24.16
C PRO A 4 7.20 11.08 -24.12
N VAL A 5 7.38 11.73 -25.28
CA VAL A 5 7.06 13.17 -25.42
C VAL A 5 5.53 13.24 -25.48
N TYR A 6 4.89 13.28 -24.32
CA TYR A 6 3.53 13.79 -24.23
C TYR A 6 3.59 15.24 -24.71
N GLY A 7 2.61 15.68 -25.52
CA GLY A 7 2.56 17.04 -26.01
C GLY A 7 2.73 18.08 -24.89
N THR A 8 2.89 19.32 -25.26
CA THR A 8 3.12 20.38 -24.27
C THR A 8 1.94 20.41 -23.31
N PRO A 9 2.10 20.04 -22.01
CA PRO A 9 1.02 20.01 -21.05
C PRO A 9 0.54 21.42 -20.70
N TRP A 10 -0.63 21.52 -20.13
CA TRP A 10 -1.22 22.73 -19.57
C TRP A 10 -1.48 23.87 -20.59
N GLN A 11 -1.93 23.49 -21.80
CA GLN A 11 -2.33 24.47 -22.82
C GLN A 11 -3.85 24.61 -22.90
N THR A 12 -4.31 25.85 -22.78
CA THR A 12 -5.74 26.17 -22.93
C THR A 12 -6.17 26.20 -24.39
N LEU A 13 -7.43 25.84 -24.66
CA LEU A 13 -8.05 26.02 -25.97
C LEU A 13 -8.56 27.44 -26.14
N ASN A 14 -8.36 27.99 -27.35
CA ASN A 14 -8.89 29.31 -27.73
C ASN A 14 -10.28 29.22 -28.42
N GLN A 15 -10.85 28.02 -28.54
CA GLN A 15 -12.12 27.81 -29.24
C GLN A 15 -13.10 27.01 -28.37
N PRO A 16 -14.41 27.35 -28.42
CA PRO A 16 -15.41 26.54 -27.72
C PRO A 16 -15.55 25.15 -28.35
N VAL A 17 -15.96 24.19 -27.54
CA VAL A 17 -16.23 22.81 -27.98
C VAL A 17 -17.40 22.82 -29.00
N SER A 18 -17.24 22.14 -30.13
CA SER A 18 -18.24 22.13 -31.20
C SER A 18 -19.45 21.23 -30.87
N GLU A 19 -20.61 21.52 -31.46
CA GLU A 19 -21.81 20.70 -31.26
C GLU A 19 -21.64 19.27 -31.79
N ASP A 20 -20.86 19.06 -32.88
CA ASP A 20 -20.55 17.74 -33.39
C ASP A 20 -19.73 16.90 -32.41
N GLU A 21 -18.81 17.50 -31.71
CA GLU A 21 -18.02 16.85 -30.67
C GLU A 21 -18.89 16.49 -29.45
N LEU A 22 -19.76 17.40 -29.02
CA LEU A 22 -20.71 17.12 -27.94
C LEU A 22 -21.69 15.99 -28.33
N ALA A 23 -22.14 15.94 -29.58
CA ALA A 23 -22.92 14.83 -30.08
C ALA A 23 -22.13 13.50 -30.12
N GLY A 24 -20.80 13.57 -30.31
CA GLY A 24 -19.89 12.42 -30.14
C GLY A 24 -19.83 11.94 -28.70
N VAL A 25 -19.71 12.86 -27.75
CA VAL A 25 -19.72 12.55 -26.30
C VAL A 25 -21.04 11.92 -25.85
N ASP A 26 -22.21 12.41 -26.37
CA ASP A 26 -23.50 11.78 -26.10
C ASP A 26 -23.57 10.34 -26.63
N ARG A 27 -23.13 10.13 -27.89
CA ARG A 27 -23.05 8.76 -28.44
C ARG A 27 -22.20 7.85 -27.61
N TYR A 28 -21.02 8.32 -27.15
CA TYR A 28 -20.15 7.58 -26.25
C TYR A 28 -20.87 7.25 -24.94
N TRP A 29 -21.49 8.24 -24.28
CA TRP A 29 -22.18 8.04 -23.01
C TRP A 29 -23.30 7.00 -23.11
N ARG A 30 -24.09 7.05 -24.19
CA ARG A 30 -25.14 6.04 -24.48
C ARG A 30 -24.51 4.65 -24.72
N ALA A 31 -23.41 4.57 -25.47
CA ALA A 31 -22.70 3.33 -25.72
C ALA A 31 -22.13 2.74 -24.44
N ALA A 32 -21.47 3.54 -23.62
CA ALA A 32 -20.90 3.12 -22.33
C ALA A 32 -21.99 2.63 -21.36
N ASN A 33 -23.14 3.32 -21.31
CA ASN A 33 -24.29 2.90 -20.51
C ASN A 33 -24.88 1.58 -21.03
N TYR A 34 -25.07 1.42 -22.34
CA TYR A 34 -25.51 0.17 -22.95
C TYR A 34 -24.59 -0.99 -22.63
N LEU A 35 -23.28 -0.79 -22.81
CA LEU A 35 -22.25 -1.78 -22.47
C LEU A 35 -22.28 -2.13 -20.99
N SER A 36 -22.49 -1.15 -20.13
CA SER A 36 -22.53 -1.36 -18.67
C SER A 36 -23.78 -2.16 -18.24
N VAL A 37 -24.95 -1.85 -18.79
CA VAL A 37 -26.18 -2.64 -18.55
C VAL A 37 -25.99 -4.06 -19.09
N GLY A 38 -25.44 -4.21 -20.29
CA GLY A 38 -25.16 -5.51 -20.91
C GLY A 38 -24.23 -6.38 -20.04
N GLN A 39 -23.19 -5.79 -19.46
CA GLN A 39 -22.30 -6.48 -18.54
C GLN A 39 -23.01 -7.01 -17.29
N ILE A 40 -23.95 -6.25 -16.74
CA ILE A 40 -24.71 -6.67 -15.55
C ILE A 40 -25.71 -7.78 -15.89
N TYR A 41 -26.43 -7.65 -17.02
CA TYR A 41 -27.62 -8.45 -17.29
C TYR A 41 -27.43 -9.55 -18.34
N LEU A 42 -26.65 -9.34 -19.41
CA LEU A 42 -26.71 -10.21 -20.58
C LEU A 42 -25.64 -11.30 -20.59
N ARG A 43 -26.07 -12.52 -20.96
CA ARG A 43 -25.22 -13.67 -21.23
C ARG A 43 -25.03 -13.91 -22.72
N SER A 44 -26.05 -13.62 -23.53
CA SER A 44 -26.10 -13.82 -24.98
C SER A 44 -26.94 -12.74 -25.65
N ASN A 45 -27.01 -12.77 -26.96
CA ASN A 45 -27.75 -11.81 -27.79
C ASN A 45 -27.47 -10.33 -27.42
N PRO A 46 -26.21 -9.88 -27.50
CA PRO A 46 -25.78 -8.58 -26.98
C PRO A 46 -26.39 -7.37 -27.67
N LEU A 47 -27.03 -7.55 -28.83
CA LEU A 47 -27.72 -6.50 -29.61
C LEU A 47 -29.24 -6.62 -29.56
N MET A 48 -29.77 -7.52 -28.72
CA MET A 48 -31.23 -7.74 -28.58
C MET A 48 -31.96 -8.01 -29.93
N LYS A 49 -31.33 -8.79 -30.83
CA LYS A 49 -31.90 -9.17 -32.11
C LYS A 49 -33.11 -10.11 -31.96
N ASP A 50 -33.68 -10.51 -33.09
CA ASP A 50 -34.78 -11.47 -33.13
C ASP A 50 -34.49 -12.69 -32.25
N GLY A 51 -35.49 -13.07 -31.45
CA GLY A 51 -35.35 -14.14 -30.47
C GLY A 51 -34.79 -13.73 -29.10
N PHE A 52 -34.51 -12.42 -28.86
CA PHE A 52 -34.11 -11.96 -27.52
C PHE A 52 -35.16 -12.34 -26.46
N SER A 53 -34.72 -13.05 -25.45
CA SER A 53 -35.57 -13.67 -24.45
C SER A 53 -34.95 -13.66 -23.06
N ARG A 54 -35.71 -14.05 -22.05
CA ARG A 54 -35.21 -14.19 -20.65
C ARG A 54 -34.03 -15.17 -20.53
N GLU A 55 -33.89 -16.11 -21.49
CA GLU A 55 -32.76 -17.04 -21.49
C GLU A 55 -31.44 -16.34 -21.85
N ASP A 56 -31.47 -15.17 -22.46
CA ASP A 56 -30.29 -14.36 -22.74
C ASP A 56 -29.78 -13.58 -21.52
N VAL A 57 -30.61 -13.48 -20.48
CA VAL A 57 -30.27 -12.84 -19.21
C VAL A 57 -29.46 -13.82 -18.35
N LYS A 58 -28.43 -13.34 -17.66
CA LYS A 58 -27.61 -14.12 -16.72
C LYS A 58 -28.47 -14.72 -15.60
N HIS A 59 -28.12 -15.91 -15.12
CA HIS A 59 -28.74 -16.52 -13.93
C HIS A 59 -28.41 -15.77 -12.64
N ARG A 60 -27.19 -15.27 -12.55
CA ARG A 60 -26.71 -14.48 -11.41
C ARG A 60 -26.42 -13.07 -11.90
N LEU A 61 -27.23 -12.11 -11.45
CA LEU A 61 -27.06 -10.70 -11.75
C LEU A 61 -26.19 -10.04 -10.69
N VAL A 62 -25.04 -9.51 -11.10
CA VAL A 62 -24.07 -8.86 -10.22
C VAL A 62 -23.53 -7.61 -10.90
N GLY A 63 -23.44 -6.53 -10.14
CA GLY A 63 -22.91 -5.25 -10.57
C GLY A 63 -23.60 -4.10 -9.84
N HIS A 64 -23.11 -2.90 -10.03
CA HIS A 64 -23.63 -1.71 -9.36
C HIS A 64 -23.93 -0.64 -10.40
N TRP A 65 -25.23 -0.44 -10.67
CA TRP A 65 -25.65 0.58 -11.62
C TRP A 65 -25.58 2.00 -11.06
N GLY A 66 -25.77 2.15 -9.73
CA GLY A 66 -26.04 3.44 -9.08
C GLY A 66 -25.05 4.56 -9.39
N THR A 67 -23.77 4.27 -9.47
CA THR A 67 -22.71 5.25 -9.79
C THR A 67 -22.26 5.18 -11.26
N THR A 68 -22.51 4.06 -11.93
CA THR A 68 -22.01 3.76 -13.28
C THR A 68 -22.35 4.83 -14.33
N PRO A 69 -23.58 5.32 -14.48
CA PRO A 69 -23.91 6.28 -15.54
C PRO A 69 -23.25 7.64 -15.37
N GLY A 70 -23.05 8.10 -14.14
CA GLY A 70 -22.27 9.30 -13.85
C GLY A 70 -20.80 9.14 -14.21
N LEU A 71 -20.20 7.99 -13.87
CA LEU A 71 -18.83 7.67 -14.28
C LEU A 71 -18.68 7.61 -15.79
N ASN A 72 -19.61 6.99 -16.52
CA ASN A 72 -19.62 6.96 -17.98
C ASN A 72 -19.71 8.36 -18.60
N PHE A 73 -20.48 9.26 -17.98
CA PHE A 73 -20.57 10.67 -18.39
C PHE A 73 -19.21 11.37 -18.23
N LEU A 74 -18.57 11.21 -17.07
CA LEU A 74 -17.26 11.78 -16.79
C LEU A 74 -16.18 11.23 -17.74
N PHE A 75 -16.16 9.92 -18.00
CA PHE A 75 -15.22 9.33 -18.96
C PHE A 75 -15.35 9.93 -20.37
N GLY A 76 -16.58 10.15 -20.85
CA GLY A 76 -16.81 10.77 -22.15
C GLY A 76 -16.19 12.16 -22.25
N HIS A 77 -16.43 12.99 -21.25
CA HIS A 77 -15.90 14.36 -21.21
C HIS A 77 -14.38 14.40 -20.97
N VAL A 78 -13.85 13.54 -20.11
CA VAL A 78 -12.40 13.45 -19.87
C VAL A 78 -11.66 12.98 -21.14
N ASN A 79 -12.18 12.00 -21.86
CA ASN A 79 -11.57 11.58 -23.14
C ASN A 79 -11.53 12.71 -24.17
N ARG A 80 -12.63 13.48 -24.33
CA ARG A 80 -12.64 14.67 -25.19
C ARG A 80 -11.58 15.66 -24.74
N PHE A 81 -11.56 15.98 -23.47
CA PHE A 81 -10.62 16.91 -22.86
C PHE A 81 -9.16 16.49 -23.10
N ILE A 82 -8.82 15.21 -22.85
CA ILE A 82 -7.46 14.67 -23.11
C ILE A 82 -7.04 14.89 -24.56
N ARG A 83 -7.93 14.58 -25.51
CA ARG A 83 -7.64 14.77 -26.94
C ARG A 83 -7.40 16.24 -27.28
N ASP A 84 -8.29 17.12 -26.81
CA ASP A 84 -8.28 18.54 -27.18
C ASP A 84 -7.04 19.25 -26.62
N HIS A 85 -6.68 18.96 -25.38
CA HIS A 85 -5.53 19.58 -24.72
C HIS A 85 -4.24 18.76 -24.83
N ASN A 86 -4.28 17.59 -25.44
CA ASN A 86 -3.15 16.65 -25.48
C ASN A 86 -2.56 16.40 -24.07
N GLN A 87 -3.43 16.36 -23.05
CA GLN A 87 -3.04 16.32 -21.65
C GLN A 87 -2.78 14.88 -21.19
N ASN A 88 -1.59 14.64 -20.61
CA ASN A 88 -1.28 13.38 -19.93
C ASN A 88 -2.18 13.22 -18.71
N THR A 89 -3.07 12.24 -18.73
CA THR A 89 -4.13 12.10 -17.72
C THR A 89 -4.32 10.64 -17.35
N ILE A 90 -4.50 10.37 -16.05
CA ILE A 90 -5.02 9.12 -15.51
C ILE A 90 -6.36 9.37 -14.82
N PHE A 91 -7.16 8.33 -14.69
CA PHE A 91 -8.50 8.42 -14.11
C PHE A 91 -8.64 7.37 -12.99
N LEU A 92 -8.86 7.83 -11.77
CA LEU A 92 -9.03 6.98 -10.60
C LEU A 92 -10.51 6.96 -10.18
N MET A 93 -11.02 5.77 -9.91
CA MET A 93 -12.41 5.55 -9.52
C MET A 93 -12.49 5.14 -8.05
N GLY A 94 -12.77 6.10 -7.16
CA GLY A 94 -13.04 5.82 -5.75
C GLY A 94 -14.24 4.89 -5.55
N PRO A 95 -15.41 5.14 -6.20
CA PRO A 95 -16.50 4.18 -6.18
C PRO A 95 -16.20 2.99 -7.11
N GLY A 96 -15.23 2.13 -6.75
CA GLY A 96 -14.77 0.99 -7.55
C GLY A 96 -15.85 -0.01 -7.90
N HIS A 97 -16.94 -0.05 -7.13
CA HIS A 97 -18.15 -0.81 -7.48
C HIS A 97 -18.80 -0.35 -8.81
N GLY A 98 -18.44 0.84 -9.34
CA GLY A 98 -18.75 1.27 -10.71
C GLY A 98 -17.93 0.55 -11.79
N GLY A 99 -17.38 -0.62 -11.54
CA GLY A 99 -16.57 -1.43 -12.47
C GLY A 99 -17.12 -1.58 -13.87
N PRO A 100 -18.46 -1.69 -14.11
CA PRO A 100 -19.00 -1.71 -15.46
C PRO A 100 -18.63 -0.48 -16.31
N ALA A 101 -18.45 0.69 -15.69
CA ALA A 101 -18.03 1.89 -16.40
C ALA A 101 -16.56 1.81 -16.84
N GLY A 102 -15.66 1.42 -15.95
CA GLY A 102 -14.22 1.31 -16.28
C GLY A 102 -13.94 0.27 -17.36
N THR A 103 -14.61 -0.88 -17.31
CA THR A 103 -14.49 -1.90 -18.36
C THR A 103 -15.11 -1.44 -19.68
N ALA A 104 -16.27 -0.74 -19.68
CA ALA A 104 -16.85 -0.16 -20.87
C ALA A 104 -15.93 0.91 -21.48
N GLN A 105 -15.32 1.75 -20.65
CA GLN A 105 -14.32 2.74 -21.08
C GLN A 105 -13.15 2.08 -21.81
N SER A 106 -12.53 1.06 -21.22
CA SER A 106 -11.37 0.39 -21.83
C SER A 106 -11.74 -0.41 -23.10
N LEU A 107 -13.00 -0.87 -23.24
CA LEU A 107 -13.48 -1.44 -24.48
C LEU A 107 -13.63 -0.37 -25.57
N LEU A 108 -14.20 0.80 -25.24
CA LEU A 108 -14.45 1.90 -26.17
C LEU A 108 -13.16 2.57 -26.64
N ASP A 109 -12.13 2.69 -25.77
CA ASP A 109 -10.83 3.22 -26.19
C ASP A 109 -9.94 2.20 -26.90
N GLY A 110 -10.40 0.94 -27.01
CA GLY A 110 -9.73 -0.16 -27.70
C GLY A 110 -8.73 -0.93 -26.89
N THR A 111 -8.30 -0.44 -25.71
CA THR A 111 -7.25 -1.07 -24.88
C THR A 111 -7.67 -2.42 -24.32
N TYR A 112 -8.96 -2.61 -24.04
CA TYR A 112 -9.47 -3.90 -23.58
C TYR A 112 -9.25 -5.03 -24.62
N ARG A 113 -9.44 -4.71 -25.93
CA ARG A 113 -9.19 -5.67 -27.02
C ARG A 113 -7.71 -5.90 -27.26
N GLU A 114 -6.89 -4.87 -27.14
CA GLU A 114 -5.42 -4.99 -27.22
C GLU A 114 -4.90 -5.92 -26.12
N THR A 115 -5.45 -5.81 -24.92
CA THR A 115 -5.07 -6.59 -23.74
C THR A 115 -5.64 -8.02 -23.80
N TYR A 116 -6.89 -8.16 -24.28
CA TYR A 116 -7.63 -9.41 -24.39
C TYR A 116 -8.07 -9.67 -25.83
N PRO A 117 -7.19 -10.14 -26.73
CA PRO A 117 -7.47 -10.26 -28.17
C PRO A 117 -8.61 -11.20 -28.55
N PHE A 118 -9.03 -12.08 -27.61
CA PHE A 118 -10.19 -12.94 -27.82
C PHE A 118 -11.54 -12.17 -27.75
N ILE A 119 -11.54 -10.90 -27.34
CA ILE A 119 -12.66 -9.99 -27.39
C ILE A 119 -12.59 -9.24 -28.71
N THR A 120 -13.19 -9.82 -29.76
CA THR A 120 -13.19 -9.27 -31.12
C THR A 120 -14.14 -8.08 -31.28
N ASP A 121 -13.97 -7.29 -32.36
CA ASP A 121 -14.86 -6.15 -32.66
C ASP A 121 -16.07 -6.59 -33.50
N ASP A 122 -16.85 -7.49 -32.91
CA ASP A 122 -18.09 -8.03 -33.50
C ASP A 122 -19.05 -8.50 -32.39
N GLU A 123 -20.17 -9.10 -32.80
CA GLU A 123 -21.21 -9.59 -31.88
C GLU A 123 -20.70 -10.69 -30.93
N GLU A 124 -19.81 -11.55 -31.41
CA GLU A 124 -19.19 -12.59 -30.59
C GLU A 124 -18.30 -11.99 -29.49
N GLY A 125 -17.51 -11.00 -29.88
CA GLY A 125 -16.67 -10.26 -28.91
C GLY A 125 -17.50 -9.51 -27.88
N LEU A 126 -18.58 -8.84 -28.27
CA LEU A 126 -19.53 -8.21 -27.33
C LEU A 126 -20.17 -9.23 -26.39
N GLN A 127 -20.58 -10.39 -26.90
CA GLN A 127 -21.13 -11.45 -26.05
C GLN A 127 -20.10 -11.95 -25.03
N LYS A 128 -18.85 -12.19 -25.43
CA LYS A 128 -17.77 -12.58 -24.55
C LYS A 128 -17.49 -11.50 -23.50
N PHE A 129 -17.48 -10.23 -23.90
CA PHE A 129 -17.29 -9.09 -23.03
C PHE A 129 -18.37 -9.01 -21.94
N PHE A 130 -19.65 -9.07 -22.32
CA PHE A 130 -20.75 -9.06 -21.37
C PHE A 130 -20.69 -10.26 -20.43
N ARG A 131 -20.46 -11.45 -21.00
CA ARG A 131 -20.42 -12.69 -20.25
C ARG A 131 -19.29 -12.72 -19.23
N ARG A 132 -18.14 -12.12 -19.53
CA ARG A 132 -16.95 -12.14 -18.68
C ARG A 132 -17.13 -11.35 -17.38
N PHE A 133 -17.93 -10.31 -17.36
CA PHE A 133 -18.13 -9.46 -16.21
C PHE A 133 -18.84 -10.21 -15.08
N SER A 134 -18.18 -10.29 -13.91
CA SER A 134 -18.68 -10.96 -12.69
C SER A 134 -19.24 -12.38 -12.96
N TYR A 135 -18.50 -13.14 -13.74
CA TYR A 135 -18.85 -14.49 -14.16
C TYR A 135 -17.69 -15.46 -13.86
N PRO A 136 -17.95 -16.77 -13.60
CA PRO A 136 -16.87 -17.74 -13.35
C PRO A 136 -15.81 -17.74 -14.46
N GLY A 137 -14.55 -17.57 -14.09
CA GLY A 137 -13.43 -17.43 -15.03
C GLY A 137 -13.36 -16.07 -15.76
N GLY A 138 -14.16 -15.11 -15.33
CA GLY A 138 -14.16 -13.75 -15.85
C GLY A 138 -13.37 -12.76 -15.01
N ILE A 139 -13.88 -11.52 -14.91
CA ILE A 139 -13.28 -10.43 -14.13
C ILE A 139 -14.21 -10.05 -12.97
N PRO A 140 -13.67 -9.42 -11.90
CA PRO A 140 -14.46 -8.94 -10.77
C PRO A 140 -15.50 -7.90 -11.18
N SER A 141 -16.48 -7.66 -10.28
CA SER A 141 -17.49 -6.61 -10.47
C SER A 141 -17.00 -5.20 -10.15
N HIS A 142 -15.87 -5.09 -9.48
CA HIS A 142 -15.20 -3.83 -9.14
C HIS A 142 -14.12 -3.48 -10.16
N TYR A 143 -13.71 -2.22 -10.17
CA TYR A 143 -12.64 -1.73 -11.02
C TYR A 143 -11.30 -2.27 -10.50
N ALA A 144 -10.76 -3.28 -11.11
CA ALA A 144 -9.73 -4.14 -10.60
C ALA A 144 -8.49 -4.14 -11.52
N PRO A 145 -7.35 -4.74 -11.11
CA PRO A 145 -6.13 -4.75 -11.89
C PRO A 145 -6.27 -5.37 -13.29
N GLU A 146 -7.27 -6.24 -13.52
CA GLU A 146 -7.59 -6.81 -14.83
C GLU A 146 -8.06 -5.78 -15.86
N THR A 147 -8.49 -4.59 -15.42
CA THR A 147 -8.99 -3.55 -16.33
C THR A 147 -7.86 -2.58 -16.69
N PRO A 148 -7.53 -2.45 -18.01
CA PRO A 148 -6.55 -1.46 -18.46
C PRO A 148 -6.89 -0.04 -17.99
N GLY A 149 -5.89 0.69 -17.50
CA GLY A 149 -6.06 2.06 -16.99
C GLY A 149 -6.34 2.15 -15.49
N SER A 150 -6.60 1.04 -14.80
CA SER A 150 -6.82 1.05 -13.34
C SER A 150 -5.50 1.07 -12.57
N ILE A 151 -5.41 1.89 -11.53
CA ILE A 151 -4.36 1.85 -10.49
C ILE A 151 -4.97 1.82 -9.10
N HIS A 152 -6.27 1.86 -8.99
CA HIS A 152 -7.00 1.89 -7.72
C HIS A 152 -8.20 0.95 -7.80
N GLU A 153 -8.31 0.05 -6.83
CA GLU A 153 -9.47 -0.82 -6.64
C GLU A 153 -10.30 -0.24 -5.50
N GLY A 154 -11.48 0.25 -5.79
CA GLY A 154 -12.32 0.93 -4.81
C GLY A 154 -13.35 -0.01 -4.16
N GLY A 155 -12.97 -1.21 -3.81
CA GLY A 155 -13.79 -2.15 -3.05
C GLY A 155 -13.84 -1.74 -1.58
N GLU A 156 -12.71 -1.47 -0.99
CA GLU A 156 -12.59 -0.73 0.25
C GLU A 156 -12.49 0.77 -0.07
N LEU A 157 -13.32 1.58 0.57
CA LEU A 157 -13.47 2.99 0.23
C LEU A 157 -12.54 3.87 1.09
N GLY A 158 -12.04 4.96 0.51
CA GLY A 158 -11.33 6.01 1.24
C GLY A 158 -9.92 6.32 0.76
N TYR A 159 -9.39 5.59 -0.21
CA TYR A 159 -7.98 5.69 -0.61
C TYR A 159 -7.75 6.37 -1.96
N VAL A 160 -8.82 6.74 -2.70
CA VAL A 160 -8.68 7.28 -4.06
C VAL A 160 -7.85 8.57 -4.12
N LEU A 161 -7.99 9.46 -3.14
CA LEU A 161 -7.25 10.72 -3.13
C LEU A 161 -5.79 10.51 -2.72
N SER A 162 -5.48 9.67 -1.73
CA SER A 162 -4.10 9.37 -1.36
C SER A 162 -3.34 8.74 -2.54
N HIS A 163 -3.95 7.77 -3.24
CA HIS A 163 -3.39 7.19 -4.46
C HIS A 163 -3.21 8.23 -5.57
N ALA A 164 -4.20 9.12 -5.79
CA ALA A 164 -4.09 10.16 -6.80
C ALA A 164 -2.96 11.15 -6.50
N TYR A 165 -2.82 11.59 -5.23
CA TYR A 165 -1.72 12.46 -4.81
C TYR A 165 -0.37 11.76 -4.93
N GLY A 166 -0.26 10.50 -4.49
CA GLY A 166 0.96 9.70 -4.67
C GLY A 166 1.36 9.56 -6.15
N ALA A 167 0.38 9.34 -7.03
CA ALA A 167 0.60 9.19 -8.46
C ALA A 167 1.17 10.44 -9.14
N VAL A 168 0.82 11.64 -8.67
CA VAL A 168 1.25 12.89 -9.30
C VAL A 168 2.54 13.48 -8.71
N LEU A 169 3.02 12.98 -7.57
CA LEU A 169 4.31 13.38 -7.02
C LEU A 169 5.43 13.16 -8.04
N ASP A 170 6.34 14.13 -8.19
CA ASP A 170 7.47 14.11 -9.14
C ASP A 170 7.06 13.90 -10.61
N ASN A 171 5.79 14.19 -10.96
CA ASN A 171 5.28 14.06 -12.32
C ASN A 171 4.55 15.33 -12.78
N PRO A 172 5.27 16.43 -13.07
CA PRO A 172 4.69 17.76 -13.31
C PRO A 172 3.75 17.83 -14.51
N SER A 173 3.78 16.84 -15.41
CA SER A 173 2.91 16.77 -16.58
C SER A 173 1.61 16.00 -16.36
N LEU A 174 1.48 15.27 -15.27
CA LEU A 174 0.37 14.37 -15.03
C LEU A 174 -0.82 15.10 -14.41
N LEU A 175 -2.01 14.87 -14.98
CA LEU A 175 -3.29 15.18 -14.37
C LEU A 175 -3.92 13.88 -13.88
N ALA A 176 -4.17 13.75 -12.59
CA ALA A 176 -4.96 12.67 -12.02
C ALA A 176 -6.39 13.16 -11.76
N VAL A 177 -7.34 12.67 -12.54
CA VAL A 177 -8.77 12.87 -12.29
C VAL A 177 -9.21 11.83 -11.27
N ALA A 178 -9.53 12.25 -10.06
CA ALA A 178 -9.91 11.37 -8.96
C ALA A 178 -11.41 11.54 -8.65
N VAL A 179 -12.22 10.55 -8.99
CA VAL A 179 -13.64 10.56 -8.67
C VAL A 179 -13.84 10.00 -7.27
N VAL A 180 -14.32 10.83 -6.38
CA VAL A 180 -14.67 10.49 -4.99
C VAL A 180 -16.16 10.24 -4.91
N GLY A 181 -16.57 9.06 -4.42
CA GLY A 181 -17.97 8.80 -4.08
C GLY A 181 -18.40 9.62 -2.85
N ASP A 182 -19.63 10.11 -2.85
CA ASP A 182 -20.16 10.87 -1.71
C ASP A 182 -20.30 10.05 -0.44
N GLY A 183 -20.47 8.72 -0.56
CA GLY A 183 -20.38 7.79 0.56
C GLY A 183 -18.93 7.54 1.01
N GLU A 184 -18.02 7.46 0.07
CA GLU A 184 -16.58 7.34 0.33
C GLU A 184 -16.04 8.56 1.10
N ALA A 185 -16.57 9.74 0.82
CA ALA A 185 -16.19 10.98 1.50
C ALA A 185 -16.49 10.98 3.02
N GLU A 186 -17.28 10.00 3.51
CA GLU A 186 -17.55 9.82 4.95
C GLU A 186 -16.49 8.98 5.66
N THR A 187 -15.56 8.33 4.94
CA THR A 187 -14.53 7.49 5.54
C THR A 187 -13.42 8.32 6.18
N GLY A 188 -12.83 7.80 7.28
CA GLY A 188 -11.72 8.47 7.96
C GLY A 188 -10.52 8.72 7.05
N PRO A 189 -10.04 7.71 6.29
CA PRO A 189 -8.91 7.90 5.37
C PRO A 189 -9.15 9.02 4.35
N LEU A 190 -10.34 9.09 3.73
CA LEU A 190 -10.61 10.13 2.75
C LEU A 190 -10.72 11.52 3.38
N ALA A 191 -11.30 11.61 4.59
CA ALA A 191 -11.43 12.88 5.30
C ALA A 191 -10.07 13.55 5.52
N THR A 192 -9.03 12.77 5.81
CA THR A 192 -7.65 13.25 5.95
C THR A 192 -7.03 13.60 4.60
N SER A 193 -7.32 12.82 3.56
CA SER A 193 -6.73 12.97 2.23
C SER A 193 -7.04 14.32 1.56
N TRP A 194 -8.16 14.98 1.89
CA TRP A 194 -8.48 16.32 1.39
C TRP A 194 -7.42 17.37 1.72
N GLN A 195 -6.62 17.15 2.76
CA GLN A 195 -5.59 18.10 3.20
C GLN A 195 -4.28 17.99 2.44
N THR A 196 -4.06 16.90 1.69
CA THR A 196 -2.79 16.61 1.00
C THR A 196 -2.44 17.64 -0.07
N ASN A 197 -3.41 18.38 -0.60
CA ASN A 197 -3.17 19.48 -1.54
C ASN A 197 -2.20 20.55 -1.00
N LYS A 198 -1.99 20.61 0.32
CA LYS A 198 -1.09 21.58 0.97
C LYS A 198 0.39 21.20 0.85
N PHE A 199 0.68 19.93 0.55
CA PHE A 199 2.04 19.46 0.31
C PHE A 199 2.48 19.63 -1.15
N MET A 200 1.54 19.79 -2.09
CA MET A 200 1.80 19.73 -3.52
C MET A 200 2.47 21.00 -4.06
N ASP A 201 3.63 20.86 -4.66
CA ASP A 201 4.29 21.92 -5.41
C ASP A 201 3.79 21.93 -6.87
N PRO A 202 3.15 23.01 -7.33
CA PRO A 202 2.65 23.08 -8.71
C PRO A 202 3.73 22.98 -9.79
N LEU A 203 5.03 23.15 -9.48
CA LEU A 203 6.12 23.07 -10.46
C LEU A 203 6.65 21.64 -10.62
N THR A 204 6.92 20.96 -9.53
CA THR A 204 7.57 19.65 -9.50
C THR A 204 6.59 18.51 -9.53
N ASP A 205 5.36 18.74 -9.02
CA ASP A 205 4.31 17.74 -8.98
C ASP A 205 3.26 17.97 -10.08
N GLY A 206 2.50 16.93 -10.38
CA GLY A 206 1.31 17.00 -11.22
C GLY A 206 0.14 17.65 -10.48
N ILE A 207 -1.04 17.49 -11.03
CA ILE A 207 -2.28 18.02 -10.43
C ILE A 207 -3.26 16.88 -10.18
N VAL A 208 -3.89 16.87 -9.02
CA VAL A 208 -5.10 16.08 -8.75
C VAL A 208 -6.30 16.97 -8.98
N LEU A 209 -7.25 16.51 -9.80
CA LEU A 209 -8.58 17.10 -9.96
C LEU A 209 -9.60 16.20 -9.26
N PRO A 210 -10.00 16.50 -8.03
CA PRO A 210 -11.06 15.76 -7.37
C PRO A 210 -12.42 16.07 -8.00
N ILE A 211 -13.20 15.02 -8.25
CA ILE A 211 -14.60 15.12 -8.67
C ILE A 211 -15.46 14.38 -7.63
N LEU A 212 -16.14 15.14 -6.78
CA LEU A 212 -17.11 14.54 -5.86
C LEU A 212 -18.36 14.13 -6.63
N HIS A 213 -18.55 12.82 -6.83
CA HIS A 213 -19.77 12.29 -7.45
C HIS A 213 -20.89 12.22 -6.41
N LEU A 214 -21.64 13.31 -6.30
CA LEU A 214 -22.72 13.49 -5.35
C LEU A 214 -24.03 12.91 -5.92
N ASN A 215 -24.20 11.58 -5.84
CA ASN A 215 -25.42 10.91 -6.26
C ASN A 215 -26.47 10.81 -5.13
N GLY A 216 -26.09 11.17 -3.91
CA GLY A 216 -26.98 11.36 -2.78
C GLY A 216 -27.16 10.16 -1.86
N TYR A 217 -26.72 8.95 -2.23
CA TYR A 217 -27.01 7.74 -1.46
C TYR A 217 -25.82 6.79 -1.35
N LYS A 218 -25.67 6.18 -0.18
CA LYS A 218 -24.92 4.95 0.09
C LYS A 218 -25.70 3.72 -0.37
N ILE A 219 -25.47 2.57 0.23
CA ILE A 219 -26.20 1.33 -0.08
C ILE A 219 -27.70 1.46 0.26
N ALA A 220 -28.03 2.05 1.40
CA ALA A 220 -29.41 2.13 1.91
C ALA A 220 -29.84 3.53 2.38
N ASN A 221 -28.88 4.43 2.65
CA ASN A 221 -29.15 5.74 3.27
C ASN A 221 -28.57 6.89 2.44
N PRO A 222 -29.16 8.09 2.53
CA PRO A 222 -28.54 9.30 2.03
C PRO A 222 -27.17 9.56 2.68
N THR A 223 -26.27 10.17 1.93
CA THR A 223 -24.94 10.57 2.43
C THR A 223 -25.02 11.85 3.27
N ILE A 224 -24.00 12.09 4.10
CA ILE A 224 -23.91 13.33 4.90
C ILE A 224 -23.86 14.54 3.97
N LEU A 225 -23.00 14.49 2.95
CA LEU A 225 -22.83 15.60 2.00
C LEU A 225 -24.10 15.89 1.18
N ALA A 226 -24.99 14.91 0.98
CA ALA A 226 -26.27 15.11 0.33
C ALA A 226 -27.34 15.74 1.25
N ARG A 227 -27.14 15.68 2.56
CA ARG A 227 -28.09 16.20 3.58
C ARG A 227 -27.83 17.64 3.98
N ILE A 228 -26.62 18.15 3.72
CA ILE A 228 -26.26 19.54 4.01
C ILE A 228 -26.55 20.46 2.82
N SER A 229 -26.62 21.75 3.04
CA SER A 229 -26.87 22.73 1.98
C SER A 229 -25.67 22.87 1.02
N ASP A 230 -25.92 23.39 -0.18
CA ASP A 230 -24.86 23.63 -1.18
C ASP A 230 -23.84 24.64 -0.61
N GLY A 231 -24.30 25.70 0.11
CA GLY A 231 -23.41 26.67 0.72
C GLY A 231 -22.49 26.05 1.78
N GLU A 232 -23.02 25.18 2.66
CA GLU A 232 -22.25 24.49 3.68
C GLU A 232 -21.19 23.53 3.06
N ARG A 233 -21.53 22.85 1.96
CA ARG A 233 -20.56 22.05 1.21
C ARG A 233 -19.43 22.89 0.60
N ASP A 234 -19.79 24.03 0.00
CA ASP A 234 -18.80 24.94 -0.58
C ASP A 234 -17.85 25.48 0.48
N GLU A 235 -18.36 25.88 1.64
CA GLU A 235 -17.55 26.33 2.77
C GLU A 235 -16.64 25.22 3.29
N PHE A 236 -17.13 23.99 3.40
CA PHE A 236 -16.35 22.83 3.82
C PHE A 236 -15.15 22.60 2.90
N PHE A 237 -15.36 22.53 1.59
CA PHE A 237 -14.26 22.29 0.64
C PHE A 237 -13.33 23.50 0.49
N ARG A 238 -13.83 24.71 0.61
CA ARG A 238 -12.97 25.92 0.67
C ARG A 238 -12.05 25.88 1.88
N GLY A 239 -12.54 25.47 3.05
CA GLY A 239 -11.73 25.28 4.26
C GLY A 239 -10.63 24.22 4.07
N MET A 240 -10.87 23.22 3.24
CA MET A 240 -9.87 22.19 2.87
C MET A 240 -8.87 22.66 1.81
N GLY A 241 -9.00 23.87 1.25
CA GLY A 241 -8.06 24.43 0.27
C GLY A 241 -8.46 24.17 -1.19
N TYR A 242 -9.76 23.96 -1.45
CA TYR A 242 -10.28 23.78 -2.80
C TYR A 242 -11.16 24.97 -3.24
N HIS A 243 -11.26 25.13 -4.56
CA HIS A 243 -12.25 25.96 -5.20
C HIS A 243 -13.32 25.07 -5.84
N PRO A 244 -14.50 24.89 -5.21
CA PRO A 244 -15.54 24.02 -5.70
C PRO A 244 -16.28 24.62 -6.90
N TYR A 245 -16.44 23.82 -7.95
CA TYR A 245 -17.28 24.07 -9.12
C TYR A 245 -18.51 23.16 -9.06
N ASN A 246 -19.68 23.74 -8.88
CA ASN A 246 -20.92 22.98 -8.78
C ASN A 246 -21.51 22.68 -10.16
N PHE A 247 -21.85 21.42 -10.39
CA PHE A 247 -22.59 20.96 -11.56
C PHE A 247 -23.75 20.06 -11.16
N VAL A 248 -24.95 20.37 -11.65
CA VAL A 248 -26.17 19.59 -11.35
C VAL A 248 -26.83 19.22 -12.68
N ALA A 249 -27.20 17.93 -12.84
CA ALA A 249 -27.87 17.42 -14.03
C ALA A 249 -28.74 16.18 -13.73
N GLY A 250 -29.73 15.91 -14.58
CA GLY A 250 -30.53 14.70 -14.53
C GLY A 250 -31.68 14.71 -13.51
N PHE A 251 -31.99 15.87 -12.91
CA PHE A 251 -33.13 16.01 -11.99
C PHE A 251 -34.36 16.69 -12.61
N ASP A 252 -34.21 17.19 -13.83
CA ASP A 252 -35.25 17.85 -14.61
C ASP A 252 -35.24 17.31 -16.07
N ASP A 253 -36.10 17.86 -16.92
CA ASP A 253 -36.23 17.48 -18.33
C ASP A 253 -35.23 18.23 -19.26
N GLU A 254 -34.07 18.66 -18.76
CA GLU A 254 -33.01 19.27 -19.55
C GLU A 254 -32.51 18.28 -20.63
N ASP A 255 -32.42 18.75 -21.87
CA ASP A 255 -31.89 17.91 -22.94
C ASP A 255 -30.39 17.59 -22.76
N HIS A 256 -29.99 16.42 -23.24
CA HIS A 256 -28.61 15.93 -23.09
C HIS A 256 -27.58 16.88 -23.73
N ALA A 257 -27.90 17.49 -24.89
CA ALA A 257 -26.99 18.41 -25.58
C ALA A 257 -26.68 19.65 -24.70
N SER A 258 -27.71 20.17 -24.02
CA SER A 258 -27.52 21.26 -23.04
C SER A 258 -26.63 20.82 -21.86
N ILE A 259 -26.90 19.65 -21.29
CA ILE A 259 -26.10 19.09 -20.19
C ILE A 259 -24.63 18.94 -20.60
N HIS A 260 -24.38 18.31 -21.76
CA HIS A 260 -23.01 18.14 -22.26
C HIS A 260 -22.30 19.47 -22.52
N ARG A 261 -23.01 20.45 -23.09
CA ARG A 261 -22.44 21.79 -23.35
C ARG A 261 -22.04 22.50 -22.04
N ARG A 262 -22.92 22.47 -21.02
CA ARG A 262 -22.63 23.08 -19.71
C ARG A 262 -21.44 22.40 -19.02
N PHE A 263 -21.36 21.07 -19.05
CA PHE A 263 -20.26 20.36 -18.42
C PHE A 263 -18.94 20.57 -19.17
N ALA A 264 -18.96 20.57 -20.50
CA ALA A 264 -17.79 20.91 -21.29
C ALA A 264 -17.24 22.30 -20.96
N ALA A 265 -18.12 23.31 -20.88
CA ALA A 265 -17.72 24.68 -20.50
C ALA A 265 -17.16 24.75 -19.07
N LEU A 266 -17.75 24.01 -18.13
CA LEU A 266 -17.25 23.92 -16.75
C LEU A 266 -15.85 23.29 -16.71
N LEU A 267 -15.65 22.18 -17.42
CA LEU A 267 -14.36 21.49 -17.45
C LEU A 267 -13.25 22.36 -18.07
N GLU A 268 -13.57 23.17 -19.09
CA GLU A 268 -12.64 24.16 -19.66
C GLU A 268 -12.31 25.26 -18.63
N ALA A 269 -13.28 25.75 -17.87
CA ALA A 269 -13.05 26.75 -16.83
C ALA A 269 -12.13 26.21 -15.71
N VAL A 270 -12.38 24.99 -15.26
CA VAL A 270 -11.55 24.27 -14.29
C VAL A 270 -10.11 24.13 -14.79
N PHE A 271 -9.94 23.72 -16.05
CA PHE A 271 -8.62 23.54 -16.61
C PHE A 271 -7.87 24.86 -16.82
N ASN A 272 -8.57 25.92 -17.21
CA ASN A 272 -7.99 27.27 -17.28
C ASN A 272 -7.46 27.75 -15.94
N GLU A 273 -8.16 27.41 -14.84
CA GLU A 273 -7.66 27.71 -13.49
C GLU A 273 -6.42 26.90 -13.15
N ILE A 274 -6.40 25.60 -13.49
CA ILE A 274 -5.19 24.75 -13.31
C ILE A 274 -4.01 25.34 -14.09
N CYS A 275 -4.20 25.71 -15.35
CA CYS A 275 -3.16 26.34 -16.17
C CYS A 275 -2.67 27.66 -15.56
N ALA A 276 -3.58 28.46 -15.00
CA ALA A 276 -3.22 29.71 -14.33
C ALA A 276 -2.40 29.45 -13.06
N ILE A 277 -2.71 28.41 -12.26
CA ILE A 277 -1.92 27.98 -11.09
C ILE A 277 -0.50 27.62 -11.54
N LYS A 278 -0.35 26.75 -12.54
CA LYS A 278 0.94 26.34 -13.09
C LYS A 278 1.75 27.54 -13.63
N THR A 279 1.09 28.47 -14.33
CA THR A 279 1.71 29.66 -14.88
C THR A 279 2.21 30.61 -13.80
N ARG A 280 1.43 30.85 -12.77
CA ARG A 280 1.84 31.69 -11.62
C ARG A 280 3.01 31.07 -10.88
N ALA A 281 2.97 29.77 -10.61
CA ALA A 281 4.08 29.06 -9.97
C ALA A 281 5.37 29.16 -10.81
N ALA A 282 5.28 28.97 -12.13
CA ALA A 282 6.42 29.15 -13.05
C ALA A 282 6.95 30.59 -13.09
N ALA A 283 6.14 31.58 -12.77
CA ALA A 283 6.53 32.97 -12.61
C ALA A 283 7.10 33.30 -11.22
N GLY A 284 7.23 32.32 -10.33
CA GLY A 284 7.80 32.45 -8.98
C GLY A 284 6.78 32.82 -7.89
N ASP A 285 5.48 32.68 -8.15
CA ASP A 285 4.45 32.82 -7.11
C ASP A 285 4.50 31.62 -6.16
N ALA A 286 4.96 31.84 -4.94
CA ALA A 286 5.04 30.85 -3.87
C ALA A 286 3.76 30.79 -3.00
N SER A 287 2.70 31.52 -3.35
CA SER A 287 1.45 31.47 -2.61
C SER A 287 0.73 30.13 -2.83
N ARG A 288 0.20 29.56 -1.76
CA ARG A 288 -0.60 28.34 -1.84
C ARG A 288 -1.84 28.58 -2.70
N PRO A 289 -2.05 27.80 -3.78
CA PRO A 289 -3.27 27.89 -4.56
C PRO A 289 -4.45 27.22 -3.85
N TYR A 290 -5.65 27.66 -4.14
CA TYR A 290 -6.86 26.86 -3.97
C TYR A 290 -7.01 26.03 -5.24
N TYR A 291 -6.87 24.72 -5.13
CA TYR A 291 -7.01 23.84 -6.29
C TYR A 291 -8.47 23.67 -6.68
N PRO A 292 -8.83 23.71 -7.98
CA PRO A 292 -10.20 23.47 -8.38
C PRO A 292 -10.63 22.03 -8.06
N MET A 293 -11.90 21.86 -7.73
CA MET A 293 -12.58 20.58 -7.65
C MET A 293 -13.99 20.69 -8.24
N ILE A 294 -14.57 19.57 -8.65
CA ILE A 294 -15.93 19.56 -9.20
C ILE A 294 -16.86 18.81 -8.22
N ILE A 295 -17.96 19.45 -7.83
CA ILE A 295 -19.09 18.79 -7.17
C ILE A 295 -20.09 18.40 -8.27
N PHE A 296 -20.05 17.13 -8.67
CA PHE A 296 -20.84 16.56 -9.74
C PHE A 296 -22.09 15.86 -9.18
N ARG A 297 -23.21 16.56 -9.18
CA ARG A 297 -24.48 16.08 -8.64
C ARG A 297 -25.40 15.55 -9.71
N THR A 298 -25.69 14.23 -9.64
CA THR A 298 -26.61 13.53 -10.54
C THR A 298 -27.51 12.58 -9.74
N PRO A 299 -28.67 12.15 -10.27
CA PRO A 299 -29.45 11.13 -9.59
C PRO A 299 -28.69 9.81 -9.55
N LYS A 300 -28.76 9.11 -8.41
CA LYS A 300 -28.22 7.74 -8.29
C LYS A 300 -28.92 6.84 -9.31
N GLY A 301 -28.12 6.14 -10.14
CA GLY A 301 -28.66 5.28 -11.17
C GLY A 301 -29.25 6.04 -12.36
N TRP A 302 -28.78 7.26 -12.64
CA TRP A 302 -29.17 8.09 -13.79
C TRP A 302 -29.40 7.27 -15.06
N THR A 303 -30.48 7.54 -15.79
CA THR A 303 -30.93 6.82 -16.97
C THR A 303 -31.50 5.40 -16.76
N CYS A 304 -31.61 4.91 -15.52
CA CYS A 304 -32.37 3.68 -15.29
C CYS A 304 -33.90 3.97 -15.22
N PRO A 305 -34.73 2.94 -15.27
CA PRO A 305 -36.18 3.13 -15.11
C PRO A 305 -36.50 3.92 -13.82
N PRO A 306 -37.27 5.03 -13.91
CA PRO A 306 -37.52 5.89 -12.75
C PRO A 306 -38.32 5.19 -11.65
N TYR A 307 -39.18 4.26 -12.04
CA TYR A 307 -39.98 3.44 -11.12
C TYR A 307 -39.94 1.97 -11.53
N ILE A 308 -39.81 1.08 -10.58
CA ILE A 308 -39.96 -0.37 -10.74
C ILE A 308 -40.91 -0.86 -9.65
N ASP A 309 -41.95 -1.63 -10.04
CA ASP A 309 -43.02 -2.10 -9.14
C ASP A 309 -43.67 -0.98 -8.30
N GLY A 310 -43.85 0.19 -8.92
CA GLY A 310 -44.43 1.38 -8.28
C GLY A 310 -43.51 2.08 -7.27
N LYS A 311 -42.25 1.62 -7.12
CA LYS A 311 -41.28 2.22 -6.21
C LYS A 311 -40.25 3.06 -6.99
N LYS A 312 -39.94 4.25 -6.48
CA LYS A 312 -38.90 5.12 -7.05
C LYS A 312 -37.57 4.38 -7.05
N THR A 313 -36.92 4.28 -8.23
CA THR A 313 -35.62 3.60 -8.43
C THR A 313 -34.55 4.61 -8.77
N GLU A 314 -34.66 5.32 -9.91
CA GLU A 314 -33.73 6.40 -10.22
C GLU A 314 -33.77 7.49 -9.14
N GLY A 315 -32.60 7.99 -8.77
CA GLY A 315 -32.48 9.00 -7.70
C GLY A 315 -32.85 8.47 -6.32
N SER A 316 -32.71 7.14 -6.11
CA SER A 316 -32.89 6.53 -4.79
C SER A 316 -31.86 5.42 -4.56
N TRP A 317 -31.74 4.98 -3.31
CA TRP A 317 -30.85 3.88 -2.92
C TRP A 317 -31.14 2.55 -3.66
N ARG A 318 -32.36 2.36 -4.21
CA ARG A 318 -32.75 1.13 -4.92
C ARG A 318 -32.00 0.93 -6.24
N ALA A 319 -31.43 2.01 -6.80
CA ALA A 319 -30.56 1.92 -7.97
C ALA A 319 -29.12 1.53 -7.62
N HIS A 320 -28.76 1.32 -6.36
CA HIS A 320 -27.39 1.08 -5.94
C HIS A 320 -26.71 -0.09 -6.66
N GLN A 321 -27.39 -1.26 -6.66
CA GLN A 321 -26.84 -2.49 -7.26
C GLN A 321 -27.54 -2.79 -8.61
N VAL A 322 -28.38 -3.82 -8.63
CA VAL A 322 -29.08 -4.33 -9.81
C VAL A 322 -30.54 -3.91 -9.74
N PRO A 323 -30.96 -2.84 -10.46
CA PRO A 323 -32.32 -2.31 -10.36
C PRO A 323 -33.42 -3.34 -10.69
N LEU A 324 -33.18 -4.21 -11.68
CA LEU A 324 -34.13 -5.24 -12.14
C LEU A 324 -33.66 -6.64 -11.77
N ALA A 325 -33.61 -6.94 -10.47
CA ALA A 325 -33.09 -8.22 -9.97
C ALA A 325 -33.88 -9.45 -10.52
N SER A 326 -35.16 -9.31 -10.84
CA SER A 326 -35.99 -10.38 -11.38
C SER A 326 -36.15 -10.34 -12.91
N ALA A 327 -35.22 -9.71 -13.65
CA ALA A 327 -35.33 -9.59 -15.11
C ALA A 327 -35.32 -10.94 -15.82
N ARG A 328 -34.70 -11.97 -15.28
CA ARG A 328 -34.75 -13.33 -15.78
C ARG A 328 -36.06 -14.05 -15.39
N ASP A 329 -36.58 -13.79 -14.22
CA ASP A 329 -37.63 -14.60 -13.62
C ASP A 329 -39.04 -14.18 -14.04
N THR A 330 -39.24 -12.89 -14.31
CA THR A 330 -40.56 -12.34 -14.65
C THR A 330 -40.54 -11.63 -16.01
N GLU A 331 -41.63 -11.83 -16.76
CA GLU A 331 -41.81 -11.17 -18.06
C GLU A 331 -41.88 -9.65 -17.92
N ALA A 332 -42.54 -9.17 -16.87
CA ALA A 332 -42.68 -7.72 -16.63
C ALA A 332 -41.30 -7.04 -16.47
N HIS A 333 -40.40 -7.59 -15.63
CA HIS A 333 -39.07 -7.02 -15.46
C HIS A 333 -38.18 -7.21 -16.70
N PHE A 334 -38.35 -8.30 -17.44
CA PHE A 334 -37.67 -8.51 -18.72
C PHE A 334 -38.05 -7.45 -19.76
N GLN A 335 -39.33 -7.10 -19.86
CA GLN A 335 -39.77 -6.02 -20.77
C GLN A 335 -39.20 -4.68 -20.35
N VAL A 336 -39.18 -4.36 -19.06
CA VAL A 336 -38.56 -3.12 -18.55
C VAL A 336 -37.05 -3.08 -18.86
N LEU A 337 -36.35 -4.20 -18.73
CA LEU A 337 -34.93 -4.29 -19.13
C LEU A 337 -34.75 -4.04 -20.64
N ARG A 338 -35.57 -4.66 -21.45
CA ARG A 338 -35.53 -4.49 -22.91
C ARG A 338 -35.78 -3.03 -23.31
N ASP A 339 -36.81 -2.42 -22.73
CA ASP A 339 -37.18 -1.02 -23.03
C ASP A 339 -36.04 -0.08 -22.54
N TRP A 340 -35.47 -0.32 -21.36
CA TRP A 340 -34.34 0.44 -20.85
C TRP A 340 -33.12 0.35 -21.77
N MET A 341 -32.69 -0.85 -22.15
CA MET A 341 -31.57 -1.01 -23.09
C MET A 341 -31.85 -0.41 -24.46
N SER A 342 -33.08 -0.54 -24.94
CA SER A 342 -33.52 0.05 -26.25
C SER A 342 -33.51 1.58 -26.21
N SER A 343 -33.69 2.21 -25.05
CA SER A 343 -33.65 3.67 -24.92
C SER A 343 -32.30 4.28 -25.30
N TYR A 344 -31.21 3.53 -25.21
CA TYR A 344 -29.88 3.95 -25.65
C TYR A 344 -29.69 3.90 -27.17
N LYS A 345 -30.66 3.38 -27.94
CA LYS A 345 -30.65 3.27 -29.42
C LYS A 345 -29.40 2.51 -29.91
N PRO A 346 -29.19 1.25 -29.53
CA PRO A 346 -27.97 0.47 -29.84
C PRO A 346 -27.70 0.37 -31.36
N GLU A 347 -28.72 0.43 -32.23
CA GLU A 347 -28.60 0.45 -33.68
C GLU A 347 -27.82 1.68 -34.19
N THR A 348 -27.77 2.76 -33.43
CA THR A 348 -26.97 3.96 -33.73
C THR A 348 -25.56 3.91 -33.18
N LEU A 349 -25.24 2.94 -32.32
CA LEU A 349 -23.99 2.82 -31.58
C LEU A 349 -23.12 1.67 -32.09
N PHE A 350 -23.77 0.59 -32.52
CA PHE A 350 -23.14 -0.61 -33.06
C PHE A 350 -23.59 -0.90 -34.49
N THR A 351 -22.73 -1.55 -35.27
CA THR A 351 -23.08 -2.07 -36.58
C THR A 351 -23.98 -3.30 -36.46
N GLU A 352 -24.61 -3.74 -37.56
CA GLU A 352 -25.36 -5.01 -37.56
C GLU A 352 -24.50 -6.22 -37.17
N LYS A 353 -23.19 -6.14 -37.35
CA LYS A 353 -22.23 -7.19 -36.96
C LYS A 353 -21.73 -7.04 -35.55
N GLY A 354 -22.13 -6.03 -34.78
CA GLY A 354 -21.74 -5.81 -33.39
C GLY A 354 -20.46 -4.99 -33.19
N ALA A 355 -19.81 -4.54 -34.26
CA ALA A 355 -18.67 -3.63 -34.13
C ALA A 355 -19.13 -2.24 -33.64
N ILE A 356 -18.30 -1.58 -32.86
CA ILE A 356 -18.54 -0.20 -32.43
C ILE A 356 -18.48 0.71 -33.66
N ARG A 357 -19.48 1.59 -33.81
CA ARG A 357 -19.46 2.55 -34.92
C ARG A 357 -18.37 3.60 -34.70
N PRO A 358 -17.61 3.96 -35.75
CA PRO A 358 -16.50 4.93 -35.62
C PRO A 358 -16.92 6.26 -35.02
N GLU A 359 -18.15 6.69 -35.23
CA GLU A 359 -18.68 7.96 -34.71
C GLU A 359 -18.87 7.98 -33.21
N VAL A 360 -18.84 6.83 -32.55
CA VAL A 360 -18.90 6.68 -31.07
C VAL A 360 -17.59 7.07 -30.45
N THR A 361 -16.47 6.79 -31.09
CA THR A 361 -15.12 6.92 -30.52
C THR A 361 -14.23 7.92 -31.27
N ALA A 362 -14.73 8.57 -32.32
CA ALA A 362 -13.96 9.46 -33.19
C ALA A 362 -13.28 10.64 -32.43
N PHE A 363 -13.89 11.09 -31.34
CA PHE A 363 -13.39 12.19 -30.51
C PHE A 363 -12.41 11.74 -29.42
N MET A 364 -12.17 10.46 -29.23
CA MET A 364 -11.31 9.95 -28.17
C MET A 364 -9.81 10.17 -28.48
N PRO A 365 -8.95 10.25 -27.46
CA PRO A 365 -7.50 10.34 -27.62
C PRO A 365 -6.94 9.05 -28.27
N LYS A 366 -5.72 9.13 -28.78
CA LYS A 366 -5.03 8.02 -29.46
C LYS A 366 -3.71 7.70 -28.77
N GLY A 367 -3.17 6.51 -29.05
CA GLY A 367 -1.89 6.06 -28.50
C GLY A 367 -1.91 6.04 -26.99
N ASP A 368 -0.82 6.44 -26.37
CA ASP A 368 -0.61 6.44 -24.93
C ASP A 368 -1.39 7.51 -24.16
N LEU A 369 -2.08 8.40 -24.86
CA LEU A 369 -3.01 9.35 -24.23
C LEU A 369 -4.37 8.73 -23.91
N ARG A 370 -4.70 7.55 -24.46
CA ARG A 370 -5.90 6.80 -24.04
C ARG A 370 -5.78 6.41 -22.57
N LEU A 371 -6.86 6.53 -21.83
CA LEU A 371 -6.88 6.23 -20.40
C LEU A 371 -6.41 4.79 -20.09
N GLY A 372 -6.84 3.80 -20.90
CA GLY A 372 -6.44 2.42 -20.72
C GLY A 372 -5.00 2.10 -21.17
N ALA A 373 -4.40 2.93 -22.01
CA ALA A 373 -3.03 2.74 -22.52
C ALA A 373 -1.99 3.65 -21.85
N ASN A 374 -2.42 4.57 -20.97
CA ASN A 374 -1.50 5.49 -20.33
C ASN A 374 -0.46 4.73 -19.50
N PRO A 375 0.84 4.90 -19.76
CA PRO A 375 1.88 4.16 -19.04
C PRO A 375 1.96 4.50 -17.55
N ASN A 376 1.46 5.67 -17.11
CA ASN A 376 1.34 5.97 -15.68
C ASN A 376 0.29 5.07 -14.99
N ALA A 377 -0.67 4.51 -15.72
CA ALA A 377 -1.59 3.51 -15.20
C ALA A 377 -1.06 2.05 -15.33
N ASN A 378 0.16 1.88 -15.80
CA ASN A 378 0.92 0.63 -15.81
C ASN A 378 2.39 0.94 -15.45
N GLY A 379 2.59 1.47 -14.24
CA GLY A 379 3.81 2.14 -13.81
C GLY A 379 5.08 1.31 -13.93
N GLY A 380 4.99 -0.01 -13.83
CA GLY A 380 6.13 -0.88 -14.09
C GLY A 380 6.71 -0.74 -15.50
N ALA A 381 5.94 -0.25 -16.49
CA ALA A 381 6.43 0.00 -17.85
C ALA A 381 7.36 1.23 -17.93
N ILE A 382 7.22 2.17 -17.01
CA ILE A 382 8.02 3.41 -16.95
C ILE A 382 8.96 3.46 -15.74
N ARG A 383 8.93 2.46 -14.89
CA ARG A 383 9.79 2.34 -13.72
C ARG A 383 11.27 2.41 -14.10
N ARG A 384 12.01 3.22 -13.38
CA ARG A 384 13.46 3.34 -13.55
C ARG A 384 14.18 2.56 -12.46
N ASN A 385 15.34 2.00 -12.80
CA ASN A 385 16.19 1.41 -11.78
C ASN A 385 16.84 2.52 -10.95
N LEU A 386 16.89 2.33 -9.65
CA LEU A 386 17.60 3.23 -8.75
C LEU A 386 19.11 3.15 -8.97
N VAL A 387 19.77 4.28 -8.83
CA VAL A 387 21.24 4.36 -8.70
C VAL A 387 21.55 4.14 -7.23
N LEU A 388 22.01 2.94 -6.88
CA LEU A 388 22.30 2.57 -5.50
C LEU A 388 23.65 3.17 -5.05
N PRO A 389 23.74 3.70 -3.82
CA PRO A 389 25.02 4.02 -3.18
C PRO A 389 25.85 2.76 -2.94
N ASP A 390 27.15 2.93 -2.70
CA ASP A 390 28.02 1.85 -2.23
C ASP A 390 27.79 1.64 -0.73
N ALA A 391 27.10 0.58 -0.36
CA ALA A 391 26.76 0.27 1.03
C ALA A 391 27.99 0.03 1.90
N LYS A 392 29.14 -0.37 1.33
CA LYS A 392 30.39 -0.51 2.10
C LYS A 392 30.86 0.77 2.78
N LYS A 393 30.40 1.94 2.34
CA LYS A 393 30.70 3.22 3.01
C LYS A 393 30.01 3.36 4.37
N TYR A 394 28.94 2.62 4.59
CA TYR A 394 28.08 2.69 5.79
C TYR A 394 28.25 1.46 6.69
N GLU A 395 29.11 0.53 6.30
CA GLU A 395 29.38 -0.68 7.05
C GLU A 395 29.99 -0.37 8.43
N ILE A 396 29.42 -0.96 9.48
CA ILE A 396 30.01 -0.96 10.79
C ILE A 396 31.18 -1.96 10.78
N PRO A 397 32.40 -1.57 11.20
CA PRO A 397 33.65 -2.31 10.92
C PRO A 397 33.88 -3.52 11.85
N VAL A 398 32.96 -4.45 11.89
CA VAL A 398 33.03 -5.69 12.72
C VAL A 398 34.29 -6.52 12.40
N ALA A 399 34.69 -6.59 11.12
CA ALA A 399 35.91 -7.34 10.73
C ALA A 399 37.19 -6.85 11.43
N GLU A 400 37.24 -5.55 11.79
CA GLU A 400 38.42 -4.94 12.44
C GLU A 400 38.29 -4.91 13.98
N LYS A 401 37.07 -4.89 14.49
CA LYS A 401 36.74 -4.61 15.87
C LYS A 401 36.24 -5.81 16.67
N GLY A 402 35.83 -6.87 15.99
CA GLY A 402 35.20 -8.07 16.58
C GLY A 402 33.68 -8.05 16.56
N HIS A 403 33.08 -9.24 16.70
CA HIS A 403 31.64 -9.42 16.80
C HIS A 403 31.09 -8.76 18.08
N GLY A 404 29.92 -8.11 17.99
CA GLY A 404 29.35 -7.36 19.12
C GLY A 404 29.92 -5.97 19.31
N PHE A 405 30.64 -5.44 18.31
CA PHE A 405 31.25 -4.13 18.38
C PHE A 405 30.21 -3.00 18.35
N GLY A 406 30.48 -1.97 19.18
CA GLY A 406 29.82 -0.67 19.12
C GLY A 406 28.45 -0.63 19.79
N ALA A 407 27.86 0.55 19.71
CA ALA A 407 26.47 0.85 20.08
C ALA A 407 25.87 1.66 18.97
N THR A 408 25.28 0.97 17.95
CA THR A 408 24.87 1.55 16.68
C THR A 408 23.35 1.57 16.58
N GLU A 409 22.79 2.73 16.23
CA GLU A 409 21.37 2.86 15.85
C GLU A 409 21.19 2.34 14.42
N ALA A 410 20.68 1.13 14.24
CA ALA A 410 20.63 0.46 12.94
C ALA A 410 19.85 1.27 11.90
N THR A 411 18.70 1.84 12.28
CA THR A 411 17.91 2.67 11.37
C THR A 411 18.60 3.98 10.99
N ARG A 412 19.51 4.54 11.81
CA ARG A 412 20.35 5.70 11.44
C ARG A 412 21.29 5.34 10.30
N VAL A 413 21.94 4.18 10.37
CA VAL A 413 22.81 3.68 9.28
C VAL A 413 22.03 3.53 7.98
N LEU A 414 20.82 2.95 8.05
CA LEU A 414 19.92 2.88 6.90
C LEU A 414 19.54 4.29 6.42
N GLY A 415 19.31 5.24 7.34
CA GLY A 415 19.00 6.64 7.02
C GLY A 415 20.13 7.34 6.26
N GLU A 416 21.39 7.10 6.62
CA GLU A 416 22.57 7.62 5.93
C GLU A 416 22.68 7.06 4.50
N TYR A 417 22.48 5.75 4.34
CA TYR A 417 22.42 5.10 3.04
C TYR A 417 21.26 5.65 2.20
N THR A 418 20.08 5.81 2.79
CA THR A 418 18.89 6.35 2.12
C THR A 418 19.08 7.81 1.72
N ALA A 419 19.82 8.61 2.48
CA ALA A 419 20.15 9.99 2.13
C ALA A 419 20.94 10.06 0.83
N GLU A 420 22.02 9.26 0.67
CA GLU A 420 22.79 9.22 -0.60
C GLU A 420 21.94 8.65 -1.75
N LEU A 421 21.07 7.68 -1.46
CA LEU A 421 20.12 7.14 -2.44
C LEU A 421 19.16 8.23 -2.96
N ILE A 422 18.54 9.01 -2.08
CA ILE A 422 17.67 10.14 -2.45
C ILE A 422 18.46 11.16 -3.28
N ASN A 423 19.67 11.51 -2.87
CA ASN A 423 20.50 12.49 -3.58
C ASN A 423 20.78 12.06 -5.02
N SER A 424 20.91 10.76 -5.27
CA SER A 424 21.13 10.18 -6.61
C SER A 424 19.84 9.93 -7.40
N ASN A 425 18.66 9.96 -6.76
CA ASN A 425 17.37 9.55 -7.35
C ASN A 425 16.23 10.50 -6.97
N ARG A 426 16.46 11.81 -7.02
CA ARG A 426 15.56 12.85 -6.48
C ARG A 426 14.11 12.81 -6.98
N SER A 427 13.87 12.41 -8.22
CA SER A 427 12.52 12.30 -8.79
C SER A 427 11.96 10.89 -8.79
N GLU A 428 12.65 9.95 -8.13
CA GLU A 428 12.34 8.52 -8.21
C GLU A 428 12.18 7.86 -6.84
N PHE A 429 12.59 8.53 -5.73
CA PHE A 429 12.54 7.95 -4.39
C PHE A 429 12.07 8.96 -3.33
N ARG A 430 11.11 8.55 -2.49
CA ARG A 430 10.57 9.36 -1.39
C ARG A 430 10.44 8.58 -0.08
N ILE A 431 10.44 9.32 1.02
CA ILE A 431 10.07 8.84 2.36
C ILE A 431 8.70 9.40 2.70
N PHE A 432 7.82 8.55 3.23
CA PHE A 432 6.54 8.92 3.81
C PHE A 432 6.53 8.51 5.27
N GLY A 433 6.02 9.37 6.16
CA GLY A 433 5.97 9.10 7.58
C GLY A 433 4.89 9.92 8.30
N PRO A 434 4.33 9.38 9.40
CA PRO A 434 3.35 10.11 10.21
C PRO A 434 4.04 10.97 11.29
N ASP A 435 4.91 11.90 10.88
CA ASP A 435 5.75 12.75 11.75
C ASP A 435 6.82 11.95 12.53
N GLU A 436 7.28 10.86 11.95
CA GLU A 436 8.16 9.90 12.64
C GLU A 436 9.53 9.72 11.98
N THR A 437 9.87 10.44 10.90
CA THR A 437 11.14 10.26 10.20
C THR A 437 12.35 10.45 11.12
N ALA A 438 12.37 11.52 11.91
CA ALA A 438 13.44 11.78 12.87
C ALA A 438 13.38 10.79 14.05
N SER A 439 12.19 10.53 14.60
CA SER A 439 12.01 9.58 15.69
C SER A 439 12.44 8.16 15.33
N ASN A 440 12.27 7.75 14.07
CA ASN A 440 12.73 6.46 13.53
C ASN A 440 14.21 6.48 13.09
N ARG A 441 14.95 7.55 13.41
CA ARG A 441 16.37 7.74 13.11
C ARG A 441 16.68 7.82 11.60
N LEU A 442 15.73 8.22 10.76
CA LEU A 442 15.93 8.47 9.33
C LEU A 442 16.29 9.93 9.02
N GLN A 443 16.49 10.77 10.04
CA GLN A 443 16.85 12.18 9.87
C GLN A 443 18.16 12.45 9.09
N PRO A 444 19.11 11.52 8.86
CA PRO A 444 20.21 11.81 7.93
C PRO A 444 19.72 12.20 6.53
N SER A 445 18.51 11.81 6.14
CA SER A 445 17.86 12.24 4.89
C SER A 445 17.76 13.76 4.78
N PHE A 446 17.56 14.47 5.89
CA PHE A 446 17.45 15.93 5.94
C PHE A 446 18.75 16.67 5.65
N GLN A 447 19.88 15.97 5.55
CA GLN A 447 21.15 16.56 5.06
C GLN A 447 21.14 16.81 3.54
N VAL A 448 20.28 16.13 2.80
CA VAL A 448 20.20 16.17 1.34
C VAL A 448 18.86 16.63 0.79
N THR A 449 17.78 16.57 1.58
CA THR A 449 16.42 16.94 1.19
C THR A 449 15.67 17.51 2.36
N ASP A 450 14.50 18.10 2.09
CA ASP A 450 13.60 18.66 3.10
C ASP A 450 12.28 17.90 3.15
N LYS A 451 11.48 18.18 4.18
CA LYS A 451 10.07 17.86 4.25
C LYS A 451 9.31 18.78 3.30
N GLN A 452 8.57 18.17 2.36
CA GLN A 452 7.80 18.94 1.38
C GLN A 452 6.56 19.57 2.02
N TRP A 453 6.42 20.90 1.93
CA TRP A 453 5.28 21.64 2.41
C TRP A 453 5.06 22.90 1.60
N PHE A 454 3.91 23.04 0.94
CA PHE A 454 3.52 24.19 0.12
C PHE A 454 2.38 25.02 0.75
N GLY A 455 1.99 24.67 1.97
CA GLY A 455 0.80 25.23 2.65
C GLY A 455 0.95 26.67 3.14
N GLY A 456 2.16 27.26 3.06
CA GLY A 456 2.51 28.53 3.70
C GLY A 456 2.79 28.34 5.21
N PHE A 457 3.28 29.38 5.86
CA PHE A 457 3.63 29.38 7.28
C PHE A 457 2.77 30.40 8.04
N ASN A 458 2.50 30.10 9.29
CA ASN A 458 1.90 31.04 10.22
C ASN A 458 2.99 31.56 11.15
N ASP A 459 3.18 32.90 11.20
CA ASP A 459 4.20 33.54 12.00
C ASP A 459 4.03 33.36 13.52
N ASP A 460 2.87 32.84 13.96
CA ASP A 460 2.61 32.54 15.37
C ASP A 460 3.26 31.23 15.85
N PHE A 461 3.77 30.43 14.93
CA PHE A 461 4.41 29.14 15.23
C PHE A 461 5.88 29.16 14.83
N GLU A 462 6.72 28.59 15.67
CA GLU A 462 8.06 28.23 15.27
C GLU A 462 7.97 27.09 14.26
N ASN A 463 8.54 27.30 13.09
CA ASN A 463 8.53 26.27 12.06
C ASN A 463 9.67 25.28 12.30
N ASP A 464 9.39 24.02 11.97
CA ASP A 464 10.39 22.97 11.96
C ASP A 464 11.56 23.35 11.04
N GLU A 465 12.75 22.93 11.41
CA GLU A 465 13.89 22.88 10.52
C GLU A 465 13.59 21.89 9.38
N HIS A 466 14.22 22.05 8.24
CA HIS A 466 14.06 21.16 7.09
C HIS A 466 12.65 21.12 6.47
N ILE A 467 11.97 22.26 6.38
CA ILE A 467 10.73 22.43 5.64
C ILE A 467 10.98 23.28 4.37
N SER A 468 10.50 22.79 3.22
CA SER A 468 10.63 23.46 1.93
C SER A 468 9.43 23.13 1.02
N PRO A 469 9.10 24.00 0.05
CA PRO A 469 8.15 23.67 -1.01
C PRO A 469 8.50 22.40 -1.80
N VAL A 470 9.79 22.06 -1.88
CA VAL A 470 10.32 20.91 -2.62
C VAL A 470 11.11 20.02 -1.67
N GLY A 471 10.76 18.75 -1.58
CA GLY A 471 11.46 17.79 -0.75
C GLY A 471 11.09 16.36 -1.10
N ASN A 472 11.87 15.40 -0.61
CA ASN A 472 11.61 13.96 -0.83
C ASN A 472 10.99 13.29 0.39
N VAL A 473 10.65 14.05 1.43
CA VAL A 473 9.96 13.54 2.61
C VAL A 473 8.60 14.19 2.71
N ILE A 474 7.56 13.40 2.95
CA ILE A 474 6.21 13.90 3.28
C ILE A 474 5.84 13.34 4.64
N GLU A 475 5.57 14.24 5.57
CA GLU A 475 5.08 13.90 6.90
C GLU A 475 3.67 14.42 7.09
N GLN A 476 2.74 13.49 7.28
CA GLN A 476 1.36 13.78 7.64
C GLN A 476 0.92 12.74 8.68
N LEU A 477 0.50 13.20 9.87
CA LEU A 477 0.12 12.32 10.98
C LEU A 477 -1.16 11.55 10.64
N SER A 478 -1.01 10.59 9.74
CA SER A 478 -2.02 9.66 9.27
C SER A 478 -1.35 8.53 8.51
N GLU A 479 -1.32 7.36 9.08
CA GLU A 479 -0.77 6.13 8.50
C GLU A 479 -1.46 5.80 7.17
N HIS A 480 -2.80 5.94 7.11
CA HIS A 480 -3.56 5.75 5.87
C HIS A 480 -3.10 6.67 4.75
N GLN A 481 -2.75 7.93 5.08
CA GLN A 481 -2.32 8.87 4.07
C GLN A 481 -0.90 8.54 3.60
N CYS A 482 0.01 8.24 4.52
CA CYS A 482 1.39 7.91 4.20
C CYS A 482 1.49 6.65 3.34
N GLU A 483 0.78 5.60 3.73
CA GLU A 483 0.73 4.34 2.99
C GLU A 483 0.10 4.53 1.60
N GLY A 484 -1.06 5.21 1.50
CA GLY A 484 -1.72 5.44 0.22
C GLY A 484 -0.95 6.34 -0.73
N LEU A 485 -0.17 7.31 -0.22
CA LEU A 485 0.78 8.08 -1.03
C LEU A 485 1.87 7.17 -1.61
N LEU A 486 2.44 6.28 -0.80
CA LEU A 486 3.45 5.33 -1.26
C LEU A 486 2.86 4.35 -2.29
N GLU A 487 1.64 3.83 -2.09
CA GLU A 487 0.98 2.98 -3.08
C GLU A 487 0.82 3.71 -4.43
N GLY A 488 0.23 4.90 -4.43
CA GLY A 488 0.06 5.69 -5.65
C GLY A 488 1.38 5.99 -6.36
N TYR A 489 2.43 6.24 -5.60
CA TYR A 489 3.77 6.54 -6.09
C TYR A 489 4.43 5.32 -6.75
N THR A 490 4.35 4.14 -6.13
CA THR A 490 4.90 2.89 -6.67
C THR A 490 4.09 2.37 -7.86
N LEU A 491 2.75 2.45 -7.80
CA LEU A 491 1.85 2.06 -8.89
C LEU A 491 2.06 2.88 -10.17
N THR A 492 2.65 4.08 -10.06
CA THR A 492 3.02 4.95 -11.18
C THR A 492 4.51 4.95 -11.51
N GLY A 493 5.25 3.94 -11.05
CA GLY A 493 6.59 3.59 -11.51
C GLY A 493 7.75 4.17 -10.72
N ARG A 494 7.51 4.68 -9.53
CA ARG A 494 8.53 5.24 -8.63
C ARG A 494 8.81 4.33 -7.45
N HIS A 495 9.72 4.73 -6.55
CA HIS A 495 10.17 3.96 -5.40
C HIS A 495 10.04 4.77 -4.11
N GLY A 496 9.90 4.09 -3.00
CA GLY A 496 9.88 4.77 -1.72
C GLY A 496 9.81 3.82 -0.54
N ILE A 497 9.77 4.44 0.63
CA ILE A 497 9.53 3.77 1.90
C ILE A 497 8.46 4.53 2.68
N TRP A 498 7.71 3.79 3.48
CA TRP A 498 6.92 4.32 4.57
C TRP A 498 7.55 3.88 5.89
N SER A 499 7.84 4.85 6.76
CA SER A 499 8.40 4.61 8.08
C SER A 499 7.34 4.84 9.14
N SER A 500 7.12 3.85 10.01
CA SER A 500 6.16 3.93 11.11
C SER A 500 6.63 3.13 12.32
N TYR A 501 5.94 3.32 13.46
CA TYR A 501 6.11 2.47 14.63
C TYR A 501 5.45 1.11 14.39
N GLU A 502 6.05 0.06 14.93
CA GLU A 502 5.57 -1.32 14.74
C GLU A 502 4.10 -1.49 15.13
N SER A 503 3.69 -0.97 16.29
CA SER A 503 2.31 -1.12 16.77
C SER A 503 1.29 -0.32 15.96
N PHE A 504 1.68 0.78 15.30
CA PHE A 504 0.75 1.64 14.58
C PHE A 504 0.52 1.22 13.12
N VAL A 505 1.33 0.33 12.59
CA VAL A 505 1.09 -0.25 11.25
C VAL A 505 -0.29 -0.95 11.16
N HIS A 506 -0.81 -1.43 12.28
CA HIS A 506 -2.17 -1.99 12.35
C HIS A 506 -3.29 -1.06 11.90
N ILE A 507 -3.07 0.26 11.94
CA ILE A 507 -4.04 1.25 11.45
C ILE A 507 -4.35 1.02 9.96
N VAL A 508 -3.42 0.44 9.19
CA VAL A 508 -3.54 0.20 7.74
C VAL A 508 -3.57 -1.28 7.36
N ASP A 509 -3.81 -2.20 8.26
CA ASP A 509 -3.90 -3.64 7.99
C ASP A 509 -4.78 -3.96 6.78
N SER A 510 -5.95 -3.34 6.72
CA SER A 510 -6.90 -3.57 5.64
C SER A 510 -6.41 -3.01 4.30
N MET A 511 -5.80 -1.84 4.31
CA MET A 511 -5.26 -1.17 3.13
C MET A 511 -4.09 -1.97 2.54
N ILE A 512 -3.13 -2.36 3.36
CA ILE A 512 -2.02 -3.24 2.95
C ILE A 512 -2.55 -4.59 2.41
N ASN A 513 -3.58 -5.15 3.03
CA ASN A 513 -4.20 -6.37 2.53
C ASN A 513 -4.87 -6.20 1.16
N GLN A 514 -5.45 -5.03 0.87
CA GLN A 514 -5.95 -4.68 -0.47
C GLN A 514 -4.81 -4.63 -1.50
N HIS A 515 -3.72 -3.94 -1.17
CA HIS A 515 -2.54 -3.89 -2.04
C HIS A 515 -1.95 -5.28 -2.29
N ALA A 516 -1.86 -6.12 -1.25
CA ALA A 516 -1.45 -7.52 -1.40
C ALA A 516 -2.33 -8.28 -2.40
N LYS A 517 -3.65 -8.12 -2.34
CA LYS A 517 -4.58 -8.75 -3.31
C LYS A 517 -4.42 -8.21 -4.73
N TRP A 518 -4.15 -6.91 -4.87
CA TRP A 518 -3.80 -6.30 -6.17
C TRP A 518 -2.56 -6.97 -6.76
N LEU A 519 -1.50 -7.14 -5.95
CA LEU A 519 -0.27 -7.83 -6.36
C LEU A 519 -0.51 -9.31 -6.68
N GLU A 520 -1.27 -10.05 -5.83
CA GLU A 520 -1.66 -11.45 -6.09
C GLU A 520 -2.33 -11.59 -7.46
N ALA A 521 -3.36 -10.78 -7.74
CA ALA A 521 -4.06 -10.81 -9.02
C ALA A 521 -3.10 -10.49 -10.18
N THR A 522 -2.24 -9.49 -10.00
CA THR A 522 -1.27 -9.07 -11.02
C THR A 522 -0.28 -10.18 -11.35
N VAL A 523 0.30 -10.82 -10.34
CA VAL A 523 1.31 -11.87 -10.53
C VAL A 523 0.67 -13.15 -11.12
N ARG A 524 -0.50 -13.54 -10.64
CA ARG A 524 -1.16 -14.78 -11.06
C ARG A 524 -1.80 -14.73 -12.44
N HIS A 525 -2.43 -13.62 -12.79
CA HIS A 525 -3.42 -13.61 -13.86
C HIS A 525 -3.27 -12.50 -14.90
N ILE A 526 -2.34 -11.54 -14.68
CA ILE A 526 -2.30 -10.32 -15.51
C ILE A 526 -0.90 -10.12 -16.13
N PRO A 527 -0.54 -10.91 -17.15
CA PRO A 527 0.83 -10.90 -17.71
C PRO A 527 1.19 -9.61 -18.46
N TRP A 528 0.21 -8.76 -18.78
CA TRP A 528 0.46 -7.49 -19.47
C TRP A 528 0.87 -6.37 -18.50
N ARG A 529 0.56 -6.47 -17.22
CA ARG A 529 1.07 -5.53 -16.23
C ARG A 529 2.55 -5.77 -15.98
N LYS A 530 3.31 -4.69 -15.98
CA LYS A 530 4.75 -4.73 -15.70
C LYS A 530 4.99 -4.62 -14.20
N PRO A 531 6.06 -5.27 -13.69
CA PRO A 531 6.38 -5.23 -12.28
C PRO A 531 6.60 -3.81 -11.75
N ILE A 532 5.84 -3.44 -10.74
CA ILE A 532 5.98 -2.17 -10.01
C ILE A 532 7.01 -2.30 -8.89
N SER A 533 7.49 -1.19 -8.36
CA SER A 533 8.38 -1.18 -7.20
C SER A 533 7.65 -1.73 -5.96
N ALA A 534 8.40 -2.35 -5.07
CA ALA A 534 7.85 -2.87 -3.84
C ALA A 534 7.29 -1.78 -2.93
N LEU A 535 6.30 -2.14 -2.13
CA LEU A 535 5.84 -1.38 -0.98
C LEU A 535 6.78 -1.71 0.19
N ASN A 536 7.63 -0.76 0.60
CA ASN A 536 8.60 -0.97 1.66
C ASN A 536 8.16 -0.32 2.95
N LEU A 537 7.97 -1.11 4.00
CA LEU A 537 7.56 -0.69 5.33
C LEU A 537 8.77 -0.83 6.27
N VAL A 538 9.28 0.30 6.76
CA VAL A 538 10.35 0.34 7.77
C VAL A 538 9.70 0.56 9.13
N LEU A 539 9.54 -0.52 9.89
CA LEU A 539 8.84 -0.54 11.16
C LEU A 539 9.86 -0.51 12.30
N SER A 540 9.86 0.58 13.03
CA SER A 540 10.77 0.76 14.16
C SER A 540 10.00 1.10 15.45
N SER A 541 10.68 1.55 16.49
CA SER A 541 10.02 1.69 17.80
C SER A 541 9.31 0.39 18.21
N HIS A 542 10.00 -0.71 17.97
CA HIS A 542 9.43 -2.05 18.12
C HIS A 542 9.21 -2.43 19.58
N VAL A 543 8.40 -3.43 19.80
CA VAL A 543 7.84 -3.85 21.09
C VAL A 543 8.88 -3.91 22.22
N TRP A 544 10.08 -4.46 21.99
CA TRP A 544 11.11 -4.66 23.01
C TRP A 544 11.79 -3.37 23.53
N ARG A 545 11.48 -2.22 22.94
CA ARG A 545 12.01 -0.91 23.31
C ARG A 545 10.91 0.10 23.60
N GLN A 546 9.70 -0.39 23.89
CA GLN A 546 8.52 0.40 24.28
C GLN A 546 8.16 0.18 25.76
N ASP A 547 9.15 -0.15 26.58
CA ASP A 547 9.04 -0.38 28.02
C ASP A 547 8.39 0.80 28.76
N HIS A 548 8.63 2.04 28.29
CA HIS A 548 8.14 3.28 28.91
C HIS A 548 6.76 3.74 28.43
N ASN A 549 6.30 3.29 27.28
CA ASN A 549 5.03 3.74 26.68
C ASN A 549 3.81 2.86 27.02
N GLY A 550 4.03 1.69 27.62
CA GLY A 550 2.97 0.76 27.99
C GLY A 550 2.25 0.14 26.78
N PHE A 551 1.08 -0.42 27.02
CA PHE A 551 0.35 -1.27 26.06
C PHE A 551 0.03 -0.61 24.71
N SER A 552 -0.12 0.69 24.67
CA SER A 552 -0.50 1.39 23.41
C SER A 552 0.57 1.34 22.32
N HIS A 553 1.82 1.04 22.67
CA HIS A 553 2.96 0.96 21.75
C HIS A 553 3.54 -0.46 21.66
N GLN A 554 2.89 -1.44 22.25
CA GLN A 554 3.40 -2.80 22.44
C GLN A 554 2.54 -3.82 21.72
N ASP A 555 2.58 -3.84 20.37
CA ASP A 555 1.87 -4.84 19.56
C ASP A 555 2.69 -5.25 18.33
N PRO A 556 3.30 -6.45 18.32
CA PRO A 556 4.02 -6.97 17.15
C PRO A 556 3.13 -7.85 16.24
N GLY A 557 1.81 -7.78 16.35
CA GLY A 557 0.88 -8.69 15.68
C GLY A 557 0.77 -8.51 14.16
N PHE A 558 1.30 -7.43 13.58
CA PHE A 558 1.30 -7.21 12.14
C PHE A 558 2.01 -8.33 11.36
N VAL A 559 2.96 -9.02 11.99
CA VAL A 559 3.61 -10.21 11.42
C VAL A 559 2.57 -11.26 10.98
N ASP A 560 1.53 -11.51 11.78
CA ASP A 560 0.49 -12.48 11.45
C ASP A 560 -0.36 -12.08 10.25
N ILE A 561 -0.57 -10.78 10.04
CA ILE A 561 -1.25 -10.24 8.85
C ILE A 561 -0.43 -10.56 7.61
N MET A 562 0.88 -10.31 7.64
CA MET A 562 1.79 -10.60 6.54
C MET A 562 1.93 -12.10 6.26
N LEU A 563 2.01 -12.92 7.32
CA LEU A 563 2.08 -14.38 7.20
C LEU A 563 0.88 -14.97 6.45
N ASN A 564 -0.33 -14.41 6.62
CA ASN A 564 -1.50 -14.90 5.91
C ASN A 564 -1.38 -14.83 4.37
N LYS A 565 -0.43 -14.05 3.84
CA LYS A 565 -0.16 -13.89 2.42
C LYS A 565 0.99 -14.74 1.89
N SER A 566 1.73 -15.44 2.76
CA SER A 566 2.92 -16.21 2.37
C SER A 566 2.64 -17.68 1.98
N PHE A 567 1.42 -18.19 2.20
CA PHE A 567 1.10 -19.61 2.04
C PHE A 567 0.64 -20.02 0.64
N ASN A 568 0.99 -19.30 -0.41
CA ASN A 568 0.43 -19.52 -1.75
C ASN A 568 1.45 -19.46 -2.91
N ASN A 569 2.74 -19.41 -2.62
CA ASN A 569 3.83 -19.30 -3.60
C ASN A 569 3.77 -18.09 -4.54
N ASP A 570 3.08 -17.02 -4.18
CA ASP A 570 3.03 -15.79 -5.00
C ASP A 570 4.19 -14.84 -4.71
N HIS A 571 4.87 -15.04 -3.58
CA HIS A 571 6.03 -14.26 -3.12
C HIS A 571 5.76 -12.75 -3.07
N ILE A 572 4.54 -12.38 -2.71
CA ILE A 572 4.14 -10.97 -2.62
C ILE A 572 4.42 -10.34 -1.26
N THR A 573 4.85 -11.12 -0.28
CA THR A 573 5.22 -10.60 1.05
C THR A 573 6.57 -11.13 1.47
N ASN A 574 7.37 -10.26 2.09
CA ASN A 574 8.63 -10.59 2.75
C ASN A 574 8.62 -10.02 4.16
N ILE A 575 9.19 -10.71 5.11
CA ILE A 575 9.21 -10.32 6.53
C ILE A 575 10.64 -10.45 7.05
N TYR A 576 11.29 -9.32 7.27
CA TYR A 576 12.69 -9.24 7.67
C TYR A 576 12.87 -8.75 9.10
N PHE A 577 13.73 -9.45 9.82
CA PHE A 577 14.16 -9.13 11.19
C PHE A 577 15.68 -9.02 11.26
N PRO A 578 16.28 -7.94 10.75
CA PRO A 578 17.72 -7.75 10.84
C PRO A 578 18.17 -7.61 12.29
N ALA A 579 19.13 -8.43 12.71
CA ALA A 579 19.63 -8.47 14.08
C ALA A 579 20.58 -7.31 14.39
N ASP A 580 21.08 -6.60 13.38
CA ASP A 580 22.03 -5.50 13.54
C ASP A 580 22.01 -4.51 12.36
N ALA A 581 22.86 -3.49 12.44
CA ALA A 581 22.97 -2.43 11.45
C ALA A 581 23.43 -2.93 10.06
N ASN A 582 24.40 -3.85 10.00
CA ASN A 582 24.91 -4.37 8.72
C ASN A 582 23.88 -5.29 8.04
N LEU A 583 23.14 -6.10 8.80
CA LEU A 583 22.00 -6.87 8.28
C LEU A 583 20.89 -5.95 7.77
N LEU A 584 20.55 -4.89 8.51
CA LEU A 584 19.55 -3.92 8.07
C LEU A 584 19.98 -3.20 6.76
N LEU A 585 21.24 -2.86 6.65
CA LEU A 585 21.79 -2.25 5.44
C LEU A 585 21.67 -3.19 4.23
N ALA A 586 22.00 -4.48 4.38
CA ALA A 586 21.82 -5.49 3.34
C ALA A 586 20.34 -5.68 2.97
N VAL A 587 19.44 -5.71 3.95
CA VAL A 587 17.99 -5.77 3.74
C VAL A 587 17.51 -4.54 2.96
N GLY A 588 17.97 -3.34 3.30
CA GLY A 588 17.66 -2.09 2.59
C GLY A 588 18.06 -2.14 1.11
N GLU A 589 19.29 -2.58 0.80
CA GLU A 589 19.77 -2.76 -0.59
C GLU A 589 18.82 -3.67 -1.41
N LYS A 590 18.41 -4.79 -0.82
CA LYS A 590 17.51 -5.77 -1.46
C LYS A 590 16.12 -5.19 -1.65
N CYS A 591 15.53 -4.63 -0.60
CA CYS A 591 14.14 -4.20 -0.59
C CYS A 591 13.88 -3.00 -1.51
N TYR A 592 14.81 -2.02 -1.55
CA TYR A 592 14.65 -0.81 -2.37
C TYR A 592 14.65 -1.09 -3.89
N THR A 593 15.15 -2.25 -4.30
CA THR A 593 15.16 -2.68 -5.71
C THR A 593 14.16 -3.78 -6.05
N SER A 594 13.50 -4.35 -5.05
CA SER A 594 12.53 -5.42 -5.24
C SER A 594 11.24 -4.93 -5.92
N THR A 595 10.47 -5.85 -6.49
CA THR A 595 9.29 -5.54 -7.28
C THR A 595 8.15 -6.50 -6.98
N ASN A 596 6.90 -6.03 -7.15
CA ASN A 596 5.68 -6.79 -6.99
C ASN A 596 5.56 -7.47 -5.62
N CYS A 597 6.11 -6.86 -4.58
CA CYS A 597 6.01 -7.39 -3.23
C CYS A 597 5.83 -6.27 -2.19
N ILE A 598 5.49 -6.68 -0.99
CA ILE A 598 5.45 -5.87 0.22
C ILE A 598 6.56 -6.37 1.13
N ASN A 599 7.46 -5.48 1.53
CA ASN A 599 8.55 -5.77 2.45
C ASN A 599 8.22 -5.18 3.83
N ALA A 600 8.01 -6.00 4.83
CA ALA A 600 7.94 -5.60 6.22
C ALA A 600 9.31 -5.77 6.87
N ILE A 601 9.92 -4.67 7.30
CA ILE A 601 11.29 -4.61 7.86
C ILE A 601 11.18 -4.13 9.30
N PHE A 602 11.37 -5.04 10.27
CA PHE A 602 11.33 -4.74 11.70
C PHE A 602 12.74 -4.42 12.18
N ALA A 603 13.02 -3.18 12.54
CA ALA A 603 14.37 -2.68 12.74
C ALA A 603 14.52 -1.88 14.04
N GLY A 604 15.64 -2.10 14.75
CA GLY A 604 16.01 -1.36 15.95
C GLY A 604 16.46 0.06 15.64
N LYS A 605 15.94 1.03 16.41
CA LYS A 605 16.38 2.43 16.39
C LYS A 605 17.25 2.83 17.59
N GLN A 606 17.31 1.97 18.59
CA GLN A 606 18.14 2.20 19.77
C GLN A 606 19.56 1.69 19.53
N PRO A 607 20.57 2.26 20.23
CA PRO A 607 21.93 1.77 20.16
C PRO A 607 22.03 0.30 20.54
N ALA A 608 22.62 -0.52 19.66
CA ALA A 608 22.79 -1.95 19.85
C ALA A 608 24.13 -2.42 19.24
N PRO A 609 24.69 -3.56 19.71
CA PRO A 609 25.88 -4.14 19.09
C PRO A 609 25.65 -4.56 17.64
N THR A 610 26.73 -4.54 16.85
CA THR A 610 26.74 -5.09 15.49
C THR A 610 27.52 -6.42 15.48
N TRP A 611 26.92 -7.45 14.89
CA TRP A 611 27.34 -8.84 15.02
C TRP A 611 28.09 -9.37 13.82
N VAL A 612 27.70 -8.97 12.60
CA VAL A 612 28.27 -9.52 11.38
C VAL A 612 28.79 -8.41 10.46
N THR A 613 29.73 -8.74 9.58
CA THR A 613 30.18 -7.85 8.52
C THR A 613 29.10 -7.70 7.46
N LEU A 614 29.17 -6.66 6.61
CA LEU A 614 28.21 -6.48 5.53
C LEU A 614 28.22 -7.64 4.51
N ASP A 615 29.38 -8.25 4.26
CA ASP A 615 29.48 -9.39 3.34
C ASP A 615 28.83 -10.64 3.96
N GLU A 616 29.04 -10.92 5.25
CA GLU A 616 28.32 -11.98 5.97
C GLU A 616 26.83 -11.72 6.03
N ALA A 617 26.41 -10.46 6.22
CA ALA A 617 25.01 -10.04 6.21
C ALA A 617 24.33 -10.31 4.84
N ARG A 618 25.01 -10.01 3.74
CA ARG A 618 24.52 -10.32 2.39
C ARG A 618 24.41 -11.82 2.12
N GLU A 619 25.38 -12.59 2.59
CA GLU A 619 25.32 -14.07 2.50
C GLU A 619 24.16 -14.63 3.33
N GLU A 620 23.97 -14.12 4.54
CA GLU A 620 22.88 -14.54 5.41
C GLU A 620 21.50 -14.16 4.83
N LEU A 621 21.38 -12.94 4.33
CA LEU A 621 20.14 -12.51 3.68
C LEU A 621 19.82 -13.33 2.42
N ALA A 622 20.82 -13.77 1.68
CA ALA A 622 20.61 -14.64 0.52
C ALA A 622 20.12 -16.03 0.95
N ALA A 623 20.62 -16.57 2.06
CA ALA A 623 20.18 -17.83 2.63
C ALA A 623 18.88 -17.69 3.43
N GLY A 624 18.66 -16.52 4.04
CA GLY A 624 17.52 -16.16 4.89
C GLY A 624 17.66 -16.60 6.35
N ALA A 625 18.44 -17.64 6.62
CA ALA A 625 18.86 -18.07 7.95
C ALA A 625 20.27 -18.66 7.88
N LYS A 626 21.10 -18.43 8.89
CA LYS A 626 22.50 -18.86 8.89
C LYS A 626 22.97 -19.24 10.28
N GLU A 627 23.79 -20.29 10.35
CA GLU A 627 24.54 -20.61 11.56
C GLU A 627 25.70 -19.61 11.73
N TRP A 628 25.77 -18.93 12.87
CA TRP A 628 26.89 -18.08 13.23
C TRP A 628 27.99 -18.92 13.87
N LYS A 629 28.90 -19.35 13.01
CA LYS A 629 30.03 -20.23 13.41
C LYS A 629 30.92 -19.61 14.49
N TRP A 630 31.08 -18.29 14.48
CA TRP A 630 31.86 -17.55 15.46
C TRP A 630 31.22 -17.56 16.87
N ALA A 631 29.91 -17.70 16.95
CA ALA A 631 29.18 -17.82 18.22
C ALA A 631 29.01 -19.27 18.65
N SER A 632 28.93 -20.23 17.74
CA SER A 632 28.73 -21.66 18.02
C SER A 632 29.97 -22.25 18.69
N ASN A 633 29.78 -23.05 19.76
CA ASN A 633 30.85 -23.78 20.43
C ASN A 633 30.79 -25.30 20.23
N ALA A 634 30.03 -25.76 19.22
CA ALA A 634 29.89 -27.16 18.80
C ALA A 634 29.83 -27.28 17.29
N GLU A 635 30.27 -28.39 16.75
CA GLU A 635 30.03 -28.79 15.38
C GLU A 635 28.65 -29.46 15.24
N ALA A 636 28.11 -29.46 13.99
CA ALA A 636 26.81 -30.08 13.71
C ALA A 636 26.80 -31.58 14.11
N GLY A 637 25.85 -31.97 14.95
CA GLY A 637 25.70 -33.31 15.51
C GLY A 637 26.39 -33.52 16.85
N GLU A 638 27.23 -32.60 17.31
CA GLU A 638 27.88 -32.64 18.61
C GLU A 638 27.25 -31.74 19.66
N GLU A 639 26.27 -30.92 19.23
CA GLU A 639 25.52 -29.99 20.07
C GLU A 639 24.60 -30.72 21.08
N ASP A 640 24.45 -30.16 22.25
CA ASP A 640 23.41 -30.53 23.23
C ASP A 640 22.08 -29.83 22.87
N ILE A 641 22.16 -28.64 22.30
CA ILE A 641 21.00 -27.79 21.91
C ILE A 641 21.35 -26.88 20.74
N VAL A 642 20.34 -26.51 19.94
CA VAL A 642 20.40 -25.41 18.97
C VAL A 642 19.73 -24.19 19.59
N LEU A 643 20.38 -23.05 19.56
CA LEU A 643 19.85 -21.76 19.95
C LEU A 643 19.56 -20.96 18.69
N ALA A 644 18.33 -20.58 18.47
CA ALA A 644 17.90 -19.85 17.27
C ALA A 644 17.27 -18.53 17.62
N SER A 645 17.58 -17.47 16.87
CA SER A 645 17.04 -16.12 17.10
C SER A 645 16.47 -15.51 15.84
N CYS A 646 15.49 -14.61 16.01
CA CYS A 646 14.92 -13.80 14.96
C CYS A 646 14.50 -12.45 15.53
N GLY A 647 15.23 -11.37 15.19
CA GLY A 647 15.11 -10.02 15.73
C GLY A 647 16.32 -9.57 16.52
N ASP A 648 16.53 -8.26 16.66
CA ASP A 648 17.72 -7.66 17.28
C ASP A 648 17.84 -7.97 18.79
N VAL A 649 16.82 -7.66 19.57
CA VAL A 649 16.83 -7.86 21.03
C VAL A 649 16.82 -9.36 21.38
N PRO A 650 15.97 -10.24 20.79
CA PRO A 650 16.06 -11.68 21.00
C PRO A 650 17.44 -12.26 20.68
N THR A 651 18.09 -11.77 19.63
CA THR A 651 19.45 -12.20 19.26
C THR A 651 20.46 -11.83 20.32
N GLN A 652 20.44 -10.59 20.83
CA GLN A 652 21.33 -10.14 21.88
C GLN A 652 21.17 -10.95 23.16
N GLU A 653 19.94 -11.20 23.60
CA GLU A 653 19.66 -11.95 24.81
C GLU A 653 20.04 -13.43 24.70
N LEU A 654 19.80 -14.02 23.53
CA LEU A 654 20.14 -15.42 23.29
C LEU A 654 21.66 -15.63 23.16
N LEU A 655 22.42 -14.67 22.62
CA LEU A 655 23.88 -14.68 22.65
C LEU A 655 24.42 -14.59 24.07
N ALA A 656 23.82 -13.75 24.92
CA ALA A 656 24.17 -13.67 26.32
C ALA A 656 23.86 -14.98 27.08
N ALA A 657 22.74 -15.64 26.78
CA ALA A 657 22.43 -16.95 27.32
C ALA A 657 23.41 -18.02 26.85
N LEU A 658 23.84 -17.97 25.57
CA LEU A 658 24.88 -18.87 25.05
C LEU A 658 26.19 -18.74 25.78
N ASP A 659 26.66 -17.51 26.07
CA ASP A 659 27.88 -17.26 26.89
C ASP A 659 27.75 -17.86 28.30
N MET A 660 26.58 -17.74 28.95
CA MET A 660 26.31 -18.34 30.26
C MET A 660 26.31 -19.87 30.17
N LEU A 661 25.67 -20.45 29.19
CA LEU A 661 25.63 -21.91 28.94
C LEU A 661 27.04 -22.47 28.64
N GLY A 662 27.84 -21.75 27.85
CA GLY A 662 29.22 -22.13 27.52
C GLY A 662 30.12 -22.22 28.76
N LYS A 663 29.92 -21.34 29.75
CA LYS A 663 30.64 -21.38 31.05
C LYS A 663 30.32 -22.63 31.88
N LEU A 664 29.14 -23.26 31.62
CA LEU A 664 28.74 -24.54 32.22
C LEU A 664 29.18 -25.75 31.40
N GLY A 665 29.85 -25.55 30.27
CA GLY A 665 30.28 -26.60 29.35
C GLY A 665 29.21 -27.16 28.45
N ILE A 666 28.06 -26.48 28.31
CA ILE A 666 27.01 -26.85 27.34
C ILE A 666 27.50 -26.56 25.93
N LYS A 667 27.29 -27.51 25.04
CA LYS A 667 27.59 -27.41 23.61
C LYS A 667 26.38 -26.92 22.87
N ALA A 668 26.46 -25.75 22.20
CA ALA A 668 25.37 -25.19 21.46
C ALA A 668 25.80 -24.68 20.08
N ARG A 669 24.91 -24.78 19.12
CA ARG A 669 25.01 -24.08 17.83
C ARG A 669 24.07 -22.89 17.85
N PHE A 670 24.50 -21.78 17.25
CA PHE A 670 23.72 -20.55 17.18
C PHE A 670 23.28 -20.29 15.74
N VAL A 671 21.97 -20.11 15.53
CA VAL A 671 21.36 -19.82 14.23
C VAL A 671 20.61 -18.50 14.28
N ASN A 672 20.91 -17.58 13.36
CA ASN A 672 20.12 -16.36 13.19
C ASN A 672 19.20 -16.49 11.97
N VAL A 673 17.96 -15.96 12.07
CA VAL A 673 16.95 -15.95 11.03
C VAL A 673 16.63 -14.50 10.70
N VAL A 674 17.09 -14.02 9.53
CA VAL A 674 16.85 -12.64 9.06
C VAL A 674 15.59 -12.56 8.20
N ASP A 675 15.26 -13.60 7.42
CA ASP A 675 14.06 -13.72 6.60
C ASP A 675 13.15 -14.80 7.20
N LEU A 676 12.10 -14.34 7.89
CA LEU A 676 11.20 -15.23 8.64
C LEU A 676 10.55 -16.28 7.74
N LEU A 677 10.26 -15.96 6.48
CA LEU A 677 9.57 -16.88 5.58
C LEU A 677 10.45 -18.04 5.11
N LYS A 678 11.76 -17.97 5.28
CA LYS A 678 12.68 -19.08 4.93
C LYS A 678 12.52 -20.31 5.83
N ILE A 679 12.01 -20.15 7.05
CA ILE A 679 11.74 -21.31 7.93
C ILE A 679 10.39 -21.96 7.66
N GLN A 680 9.52 -21.36 6.82
CA GLN A 680 8.24 -21.94 6.42
C GLN A 680 8.42 -23.25 5.68
N ASN A 681 7.39 -24.14 5.72
CA ASN A 681 7.45 -25.41 5.01
C ASN A 681 7.59 -25.21 3.49
N ALA A 682 8.55 -25.89 2.85
CA ALA A 682 8.83 -25.76 1.41
C ALA A 682 7.66 -26.20 0.52
N SER A 683 6.70 -27.00 1.03
CA SER A 683 5.48 -27.33 0.29
C SER A 683 4.48 -26.17 0.21
N GLU A 684 4.59 -25.20 1.09
CA GLU A 684 3.72 -24.01 1.19
C GLU A 684 4.40 -22.75 0.61
N ASN A 685 5.73 -22.71 0.66
CA ASN A 685 6.56 -21.65 0.11
C ASN A 685 7.80 -22.25 -0.57
N ASN A 686 7.82 -22.26 -1.90
CA ASN A 686 8.88 -22.88 -2.68
C ASN A 686 10.23 -22.12 -2.64
N GLU A 687 10.28 -20.93 -2.04
CA GLU A 687 11.52 -20.19 -1.74
C GLU A 687 12.05 -20.45 -0.33
N ALA A 688 11.32 -21.18 0.50
CA ALA A 688 11.76 -21.56 1.83
C ALA A 688 12.91 -22.59 1.76
N LEU A 689 13.61 -22.74 2.89
CA LEU A 689 14.64 -23.79 3.02
C LEU A 689 14.05 -25.17 2.72
N SER A 690 14.79 -26.01 1.99
CA SER A 690 14.45 -27.43 1.88
C SER A 690 14.50 -28.10 3.26
N ASP A 691 13.84 -29.26 3.42
CA ASP A 691 13.90 -29.99 4.70
C ASP A 691 15.31 -30.43 5.06
N GLU A 692 16.19 -30.65 4.08
CA GLU A 692 17.61 -30.96 4.29
C GLU A 692 18.37 -29.75 4.85
N GLU A 693 18.18 -28.57 4.25
CA GLU A 693 18.79 -27.31 4.72
C GLU A 693 18.25 -26.91 6.09
N PHE A 694 16.94 -27.07 6.32
CA PHE A 694 16.31 -26.82 7.61
C PHE A 694 16.89 -27.75 8.69
N THR A 695 16.99 -29.05 8.41
CA THR A 695 17.56 -30.04 9.34
C THR A 695 19.03 -29.76 9.64
N LYS A 696 19.79 -29.32 8.64
CA LYS A 696 21.20 -28.93 8.84
C LYS A 696 21.35 -27.77 9.80
N LEU A 697 20.44 -26.79 9.77
CA LEU A 697 20.45 -25.65 10.69
C LEU A 697 19.89 -26.01 12.06
N PHE A 698 18.74 -26.66 12.12
CA PHE A 698 17.96 -26.88 13.34
C PHE A 698 18.03 -28.30 13.91
N SER A 699 19.00 -29.09 13.44
CA SER A 699 19.18 -30.50 13.83
C SER A 699 18.01 -31.42 13.45
N ALA A 700 18.28 -32.72 13.48
CA ALA A 700 17.26 -33.75 13.22
C ALA A 700 16.51 -34.18 14.49
N ASP A 701 17.14 -34.06 15.66
CA ASP A 701 16.68 -34.69 16.90
C ASP A 701 17.05 -33.92 18.18
N LYS A 702 17.82 -32.83 18.08
CA LYS A 702 18.21 -32.03 19.23
C LYS A 702 17.14 -30.99 19.60
N PRO A 703 17.07 -30.60 20.88
CA PRO A 703 16.20 -29.51 21.27
C PRO A 703 16.62 -28.19 20.58
N VAL A 704 15.62 -27.37 20.25
CA VAL A 704 15.80 -26.04 19.65
C VAL A 704 15.11 -24.99 20.52
N LEU A 705 15.85 -24.09 21.13
CA LEU A 705 15.31 -22.92 21.79
C LEU A 705 15.29 -21.78 20.80
N PHE A 706 14.09 -21.26 20.48
CA PHE A 706 13.92 -20.22 19.47
C PHE A 706 13.40 -18.93 20.13
N ALA A 707 14.24 -17.89 20.13
CA ALA A 707 13.87 -16.56 20.62
C ALA A 707 13.39 -15.68 19.45
N PHE A 708 12.12 -15.29 19.47
CA PHE A 708 11.45 -14.60 18.37
C PHE A 708 10.96 -13.22 18.78
N HIS A 709 11.08 -12.26 17.87
CA HIS A 709 10.68 -10.88 18.06
C HIS A 709 9.19 -10.71 18.39
N ALA A 710 8.31 -11.38 17.66
CA ALA A 710 6.87 -11.24 17.78
C ALA A 710 6.23 -12.41 18.56
N TYR A 711 4.96 -12.68 18.36
CA TYR A 711 4.25 -13.76 19.06
C TYR A 711 4.78 -15.15 18.67
N ALA A 712 5.10 -15.98 19.65
CA ALA A 712 5.59 -17.34 19.44
C ALA A 712 4.70 -18.22 18.53
N GLY A 713 3.40 -17.92 18.48
CA GLY A 713 2.43 -18.61 17.62
C GLY A 713 2.76 -18.51 16.14
N SER A 714 3.35 -17.39 15.68
CA SER A 714 3.75 -17.17 14.30
C SER A 714 4.82 -18.15 13.84
N VAL A 715 5.87 -18.35 14.64
CA VAL A 715 6.93 -19.33 14.37
C VAL A 715 6.37 -20.77 14.41
N ARG A 716 5.59 -21.11 15.45
CA ARG A 716 4.97 -22.44 15.56
C ARG A 716 4.12 -22.79 14.34
N ARG A 717 3.39 -21.82 13.77
CA ARG A 717 2.63 -22.00 12.53
C ARG A 717 3.52 -22.29 11.33
N LEU A 718 4.64 -21.57 11.20
CA LEU A 718 5.56 -21.72 10.07
C LEU A 718 6.26 -23.08 10.06
N ILE A 719 6.67 -23.56 11.25
CA ILE A 719 7.45 -24.80 11.38
C ILE A 719 6.61 -26.05 11.59
N TRP A 720 5.28 -25.95 11.66
CA TRP A 720 4.36 -27.05 12.02
C TRP A 720 4.63 -28.37 11.27
N ASN A 721 4.96 -28.29 9.99
CA ASN A 721 5.24 -29.46 9.15
C ASN A 721 6.76 -29.67 8.89
N ARG A 722 7.64 -29.00 9.64
CA ARG A 722 9.07 -29.13 9.47
C ARG A 722 9.64 -30.33 10.26
N PRO A 723 10.76 -30.91 9.79
CA PRO A 723 11.50 -31.86 10.60
C PRO A 723 11.84 -31.29 11.99
N ASN A 724 11.85 -32.14 13.00
CA ASN A 724 12.21 -31.78 14.38
C ASN A 724 11.30 -30.75 15.08
N HIS A 725 10.15 -30.34 14.50
CA HIS A 725 9.30 -29.27 15.04
C HIS A 725 8.79 -29.52 16.47
N ASP A 726 8.64 -30.79 16.89
CA ASP A 726 8.21 -31.18 18.24
C ASP A 726 9.25 -30.84 19.33
N ASN A 727 10.52 -30.64 18.97
CA ASN A 727 11.59 -30.30 19.88
C ASN A 727 11.87 -28.79 19.95
N PHE A 728 11.02 -27.96 19.31
CA PHE A 728 11.15 -26.50 19.41
C PHE A 728 10.45 -25.97 20.67
N ASN A 729 11.19 -25.21 21.47
CA ASN A 729 10.62 -24.30 22.46
C ASN A 729 10.76 -22.87 21.92
N VAL A 730 9.63 -22.24 21.63
CA VAL A 730 9.60 -20.90 21.02
C VAL A 730 9.19 -19.87 22.07
N HIS A 731 10.09 -18.95 22.39
CA HIS A 731 9.83 -17.75 23.14
C HIS A 731 9.47 -16.60 22.19
N GLY A 732 8.59 -15.73 22.63
CA GLY A 732 8.15 -14.55 21.88
C GLY A 732 7.52 -13.54 22.83
N TYR A 733 6.95 -12.50 22.25
CA TYR A 733 6.23 -11.50 23.01
C TYR A 733 4.95 -12.07 23.63
N GLU A 734 4.68 -11.65 24.86
CA GLU A 734 3.45 -11.94 25.61
C GLU A 734 2.87 -10.60 26.09
N GLU A 735 1.60 -10.33 25.82
CA GLU A 735 1.01 -9.02 26.15
C GLU A 735 0.96 -8.75 27.65
N GLN A 736 1.88 -7.96 28.17
CA GLN A 736 1.94 -7.55 29.58
C GLN A 736 1.41 -6.13 29.81
N GLY A 737 1.64 -5.21 28.88
CA GLY A 737 1.01 -3.88 28.82
C GLY A 737 1.34 -2.92 29.96
N SER A 738 2.46 -3.09 30.66
CA SER A 738 2.86 -2.21 31.77
C SER A 738 4.06 -1.34 31.46
N THR A 739 4.29 -0.28 32.26
CA THR A 739 5.51 0.51 32.22
C THR A 739 6.60 -0.19 33.02
N THR A 740 7.74 -0.42 32.42
CA THR A 740 8.84 -1.23 32.93
C THR A 740 10.17 -0.55 32.63
N THR A 741 11.27 -1.24 32.97
CA THR A 741 12.59 -0.99 32.38
C THR A 741 12.83 -1.94 31.21
N PRO A 742 13.83 -1.73 30.34
CA PRO A 742 14.18 -2.66 29.27
C PRO A 742 14.37 -4.11 29.76
N TYR A 743 15.05 -4.31 30.87
CA TYR A 743 15.22 -5.65 31.48
C TYR A 743 13.88 -6.24 31.94
N ASP A 744 13.06 -5.46 32.63
CA ASP A 744 11.81 -5.97 33.20
C ASP A 744 10.80 -6.31 32.08
N MET A 745 10.83 -5.57 30.96
CA MET A 745 10.09 -5.93 29.74
C MET A 745 10.45 -7.34 29.25
N LEU A 746 11.76 -7.63 29.17
CA LEU A 746 12.23 -8.95 28.77
C LEU A 746 11.87 -10.02 29.81
N ARG A 747 11.99 -9.71 31.09
CA ARG A 747 11.66 -10.61 32.22
C ARG A 747 10.17 -11.01 32.19
N LEU A 748 9.30 -10.06 32.01
CA LEU A 748 7.86 -10.31 31.94
C LEU A 748 7.46 -11.21 30.75
N ASN A 749 8.23 -11.20 29.68
CA ASN A 749 8.03 -11.99 28.49
C ASN A 749 8.92 -13.25 28.44
N ASN A 750 9.65 -13.58 29.51
CA ASN A 750 10.60 -14.69 29.57
C ASN A 750 11.63 -14.68 28.42
N MET A 751 12.02 -13.49 27.97
CA MET A 751 12.96 -13.28 26.88
C MET A 751 14.32 -12.83 27.35
N ASP A 752 14.51 -12.62 28.67
CA ASP A 752 15.81 -12.29 29.25
C ASP A 752 16.75 -13.49 29.22
N ARG A 753 18.06 -13.22 29.20
CA ARG A 753 19.12 -14.23 29.09
C ARG A 753 19.09 -15.29 30.15
N TRP A 754 18.67 -15.01 31.37
CA TRP A 754 18.57 -15.97 32.45
C TRP A 754 17.41 -16.93 32.27
N ALA A 755 16.25 -16.43 31.79
CA ALA A 755 15.11 -17.27 31.44
C ALA A 755 15.44 -18.18 30.27
N LEU A 756 16.05 -17.63 29.20
CA LEU A 756 16.43 -18.39 28.01
C LEU A 756 17.47 -19.47 28.37
N ALA A 757 18.48 -19.14 29.17
CA ALA A 757 19.48 -20.10 29.62
C ALA A 757 18.89 -21.19 30.55
N ALA A 758 17.99 -20.81 31.46
CA ALA A 758 17.30 -21.76 32.33
C ALA A 758 16.43 -22.74 31.52
N ASP A 759 15.69 -22.23 30.50
CA ASP A 759 14.89 -23.09 29.66
C ASP A 759 15.74 -24.00 28.78
N ALA A 760 16.86 -23.54 28.26
CA ALA A 760 17.82 -24.39 27.57
C ALA A 760 18.29 -25.56 28.45
N LEU A 761 18.62 -25.30 29.73
CA LEU A 761 18.98 -26.34 30.68
C LEU A 761 17.83 -27.32 30.98
N ARG A 762 16.58 -26.82 31.08
CA ARG A 762 15.37 -27.64 31.25
C ARG A 762 15.17 -28.58 30.04
N MET A 763 15.42 -28.11 28.83
CA MET A 763 15.31 -28.91 27.61
C MET A 763 16.40 -30.00 27.49
N ILE A 764 17.57 -29.75 28.04
CA ILE A 764 18.69 -30.69 28.01
C ILE A 764 18.56 -31.74 29.15
N ASP A 765 18.53 -31.30 30.42
CA ASP A 765 18.40 -32.17 31.58
C ASP A 765 18.02 -31.34 32.82
N ALA A 766 16.71 -31.22 33.07
CA ALA A 766 16.16 -30.41 34.14
C ALA A 766 16.60 -30.86 35.54
N GLU A 767 16.76 -32.19 35.77
CA GLU A 767 17.14 -32.72 37.08
C GLU A 767 18.59 -32.41 37.39
N LYS A 768 19.48 -32.58 36.45
CA LYS A 768 20.92 -32.27 36.60
C LYS A 768 21.17 -30.81 36.92
N TRP A 769 20.41 -29.90 36.33
CA TRP A 769 20.63 -28.46 36.36
C TRP A 769 19.68 -27.71 37.29
N ALA A 770 18.93 -28.41 38.14
CA ALA A 770 17.92 -27.81 39.01
C ALA A 770 18.47 -26.66 39.88
N ASP A 771 19.62 -26.85 40.53
CA ASP A 771 20.22 -25.84 41.39
C ASP A 771 20.61 -24.55 40.60
N GLN A 772 21.12 -24.72 39.37
CA GLN A 772 21.51 -23.57 38.52
C GLN A 772 20.30 -22.84 38.01
N ILE A 773 19.26 -23.55 37.64
CA ILE A 773 17.98 -22.99 37.19
C ILE A 773 17.36 -22.13 38.32
N ASP A 774 17.33 -22.69 39.55
CA ASP A 774 16.79 -21.97 40.73
C ASP A 774 17.63 -20.72 41.09
N GLU A 775 18.94 -20.78 40.90
CA GLU A 775 19.82 -19.61 41.10
C GLU A 775 19.48 -18.49 40.12
N TRP A 776 19.29 -18.81 38.84
CA TRP A 776 18.97 -17.81 37.82
C TRP A 776 17.55 -17.24 38.01
N GLU A 777 16.56 -18.05 38.35
CA GLU A 777 15.19 -17.56 38.61
C GLU A 777 15.17 -16.64 39.86
N LYS A 778 15.97 -16.94 40.87
CA LYS A 778 16.14 -16.07 42.02
C LYS A 778 16.79 -14.75 41.63
N PHE A 779 17.86 -14.81 40.80
CA PHE A 779 18.51 -13.59 40.31
C PHE A 779 17.58 -12.70 39.46
N ARG A 780 16.73 -13.28 38.62
CA ARG A 780 15.71 -12.54 37.88
C ARG A 780 14.81 -11.71 38.81
N THR A 781 14.45 -12.28 39.96
CA THR A 781 13.65 -11.58 40.97
C THR A 781 14.46 -10.46 41.64
N GLU A 782 15.70 -10.74 42.02
CA GLU A 782 16.58 -9.74 42.62
C GLU A 782 16.88 -8.56 41.69
N ALA A 783 17.09 -8.83 40.40
CA ALA A 783 17.31 -7.79 39.37
C ALA A 783 16.08 -6.91 39.17
N PHE A 784 14.89 -7.49 39.21
CA PHE A 784 13.63 -6.73 39.17
C PHE A 784 13.46 -5.84 40.41
N GLU A 785 13.67 -6.39 41.61
CA GLU A 785 13.62 -5.62 42.87
C GLU A 785 14.60 -4.44 42.84
N PHE A 786 15.81 -4.67 42.28
CA PHE A 786 16.80 -3.63 42.06
C PHE A 786 16.27 -2.51 41.14
N ALA A 787 15.67 -2.89 39.99
CA ALA A 787 15.12 -1.93 39.02
C ALA A 787 13.98 -1.11 39.64
N VAL A 788 13.09 -1.74 40.40
CA VAL A 788 12.01 -1.04 41.14
C VAL A 788 12.57 -0.06 42.17
N GLU A 789 13.63 -0.43 42.90
CA GLU A 789 14.22 0.45 43.89
C GLU A 789 15.03 1.62 43.33
N LYS A 790 15.76 1.35 42.23
CA LYS A 790 16.74 2.30 41.67
C LYS A 790 16.20 3.10 40.47
N GLY A 791 15.19 2.60 39.76
CA GLY A 791 14.65 3.22 38.54
C GLY A 791 15.49 2.98 37.30
N TYR A 792 16.43 2.03 37.32
CA TYR A 792 17.24 1.60 36.18
C TYR A 792 17.65 0.13 36.35
N ASP A 793 18.05 -0.52 35.25
CA ASP A 793 18.36 -1.93 35.20
C ASP A 793 19.63 -2.32 35.99
N HIS A 794 19.65 -3.57 36.44
CA HIS A 794 20.80 -4.12 37.20
C HIS A 794 22.07 -4.19 36.33
N PRO A 795 23.28 -3.84 36.82
CA PRO A 795 24.53 -3.85 36.06
C PRO A 795 24.86 -5.18 35.37
N ALA A 796 24.47 -6.33 35.93
CA ALA A 796 24.68 -7.63 35.31
C ALA A 796 23.93 -7.77 33.96
N PHE A 797 22.87 -6.95 33.73
CA PHE A 797 22.19 -6.86 32.45
C PHE A 797 22.88 -5.83 31.55
N THR A 798 23.11 -4.62 32.05
CA THR A 798 23.59 -3.49 31.25
C THR A 798 25.05 -3.58 30.82
N ASP A 799 25.91 -4.20 31.66
CA ASP A 799 27.37 -4.22 31.48
C ASP A 799 27.84 -5.43 30.66
N TRP A 800 26.94 -6.32 30.25
CA TRP A 800 27.33 -7.49 29.46
C TRP A 800 27.71 -7.09 28.03
N SER A 801 28.83 -7.64 27.56
CA SER A 801 29.29 -7.55 26.17
C SER A 801 29.79 -8.91 25.71
N TRP A 802 29.77 -9.12 24.41
CA TRP A 802 30.30 -10.35 23.82
C TRP A 802 31.83 -10.41 24.01
N PRO A 803 32.40 -11.58 24.38
CA PRO A 803 33.82 -11.69 24.77
C PRO A 803 34.85 -11.29 23.71
N ASP A 804 34.48 -11.35 22.41
CA ASP A 804 35.37 -10.97 21.31
C ASP A 804 35.42 -9.47 21.00
N ALA A 805 34.48 -8.68 21.58
CA ALA A 805 34.47 -7.25 21.35
C ALA A 805 35.69 -6.58 21.96
N SER A 806 36.41 -5.75 21.21
CA SER A 806 37.60 -5.06 21.70
C SER A 806 37.27 -4.10 22.85
N ASP A 807 38.04 -4.11 23.95
CA ASP A 807 37.82 -3.32 25.18
C ASP A 807 37.78 -1.78 24.97
N ALA A 808 38.13 -1.28 23.78
CA ALA A 808 38.45 0.13 23.62
C ALA A 808 37.23 1.07 23.53
N ASP A 809 36.03 0.57 23.24
CA ASP A 809 34.84 1.41 22.96
C ASP A 809 33.53 0.92 23.65
N GLN A 810 33.61 0.05 24.63
CA GLN A 810 32.46 -0.52 25.33
C GLN A 810 31.74 0.43 26.29
N ALA A 811 32.27 1.63 26.53
CA ALA A 811 31.83 2.55 27.58
C ALA A 811 30.74 3.55 27.14
N ILE A 812 29.94 3.24 26.14
CA ILE A 812 28.68 3.97 25.94
C ILE A 812 27.60 3.17 26.65
N SER A 813 27.53 3.37 27.94
CA SER A 813 26.59 2.69 28.84
C SER A 813 25.14 2.99 28.43
N ALA A 814 24.25 2.05 28.71
CA ALA A 814 22.80 2.17 28.62
C ALA A 814 22.20 3.44 29.30
N THR A 815 22.98 4.18 30.06
CA THR A 815 22.62 5.44 30.72
C THR A 815 22.38 6.59 29.74
N GLN A 816 22.88 6.52 28.50
CA GLN A 816 22.59 7.52 27.47
C GLN A 816 21.36 7.18 26.65
N ALA A 817 20.86 5.95 26.65
CA ALA A 817 19.69 5.54 25.92
C ALA A 817 18.36 6.13 26.45
N THR A 818 18.34 6.56 27.70
CA THR A 818 17.16 7.15 28.36
C THR A 818 17.11 8.69 28.29
N ALA A 819 18.17 9.34 27.80
CA ALA A 819 18.24 10.81 27.71
C ALA A 819 17.91 11.40 26.32
N GLY A 820 17.65 10.56 25.32
CA GLY A 820 17.49 10.97 23.92
C GLY A 820 16.08 11.14 23.41
N ASP A 821 15.06 10.85 24.19
CA ASP A 821 13.65 10.97 23.75
C ASP A 821 13.05 12.38 23.97
N ASN A 822 13.87 13.39 24.29
CA ASN A 822 13.43 14.77 24.52
C ASN A 822 14.07 15.79 23.55
N GLU A 823 14.48 15.39 22.32
CA GLU A 823 14.80 16.32 21.24
C GLU A 823 14.20 15.85 19.90
#